data_f480e03113fd7fb14c983cae6470c280
#
_entry.id   f480e03113fd7fb14c983cae6470c280
#
_cell.length_a   1.000
_cell.length_b   1.000
_cell.length_c   1.000
_cell.angle_alpha   90.00
_cell.angle_beta   90.00
_cell.angle_gamma   90.00
#
_symmetry.space_group_name_H-M   'P 1'
#
loop_
_entity.id
_entity.type
_entity.pdbx_description
1 polymer ?
#
loop_
_entity_poly.entity_id
_entity_poly.type
_entity_poly.pdbx_seq_one_letter_code
_entity_poly.pdbx_strand_id
1 'polypeptide(L)'
;MSINELLATLKANDIHLTVKDGQLVVQGNRRALTDKGLLDSLREHKPALIERLEQGDALTTRRGTQTFPENAIPSGCTHITPDMLTLVVLDQPAIDQLVQAIPGSAANIQDLYPLAPLQQGILYHHVTATHGDPYVMQVEFAFADRERLDAFALALQTVIARHDILRTSVHWDGLDTPVQVVWRHAELVIDTLPSTAGILLDLGQAPLIRLICNPNTDNGVKAILVFHHIAMDHSALEVVRHEIQACLSGQAEALGTPVPFRNYVAQALLGVSEAEHEAFFRSMLADLDEPTLAYDLQDLSGEGGDIGEFTLALDPLLCQRLRNQARTLGVSVASLFHLGWARVLAGLTGSQSVVFGTVLMGRLLGAEATERALGIFINTLPLRLDLGDQDLRTAIRATHQRLTTLMRHEHAPLALAQRCSGVAAPTPLFNALLNYRHSAPAEAGSETWQGIQVLHAQERSNYPLVVSVDDLGEAFSLTAQTSPQIDPQRICAYLQRAMEHLLEALDQSPLTLAEQLDMLPLEERTHLLQYFNPQPSDFAGSLTLQQRIEQHAPESVAAQVGEQSLNYGELNLRANALAHHLISLGVRTDDRVAVMARRGLDTLVAMLAVLKSGAGYVPVDPSHPDERIAYLLSDSAPKVVLTQQALLARVPELAAPVIAFDQPTWPERLDNPQVAGLTSANLAYVIYTSGSTGQPKGVMVEHRTLNNLIDWHCQAFDLQAGSHTASVAGFGFDAMAWEVWPALCAGATLHLPPADVGNEQLDALLDWWIAQPLQVAFLPTPVAEYAFSRDLRHPTLRTLLIGGDRLRQFHRDPGFAVINNYGPTEATVVATSGRLL
;
A
#
# COMPACT_ATOMS: atom_id res chain seq x y z
N MET A 1 51.28 -2.33 27.92
CA MET A 1 49.99 -1.79 28.40
C MET A 1 49.69 -2.40 29.75
N SER A 2 49.34 -1.62 30.76
CA SER A 2 48.95 -2.20 32.06
C SER A 2 47.65 -3.00 31.95
N ILE A 3 47.42 -3.95 32.87
CA ILE A 3 46.21 -4.80 32.85
C ILE A 3 44.91 -3.96 32.93
N ASN A 4 44.94 -2.84 33.66
CA ASN A 4 43.78 -1.94 33.76
C ASN A 4 43.54 -1.14 32.47
N GLU A 5 44.58 -0.72 31.77
CA GLU A 5 44.47 -0.08 30.45
C GLU A 5 44.02 -1.10 29.39
N LEU A 6 44.49 -2.34 29.49
CA LEU A 6 44.02 -3.43 28.63
C LEU A 6 42.50 -3.68 28.80
N LEU A 7 42.05 -3.77 30.05
CA LEU A 7 40.63 -3.94 30.35
C LEU A 7 39.78 -2.77 29.90
N ALA A 8 40.25 -1.54 30.05
CA ALA A 8 39.57 -0.36 29.53
C ALA A 8 39.49 -0.37 27.98
N THR A 9 40.56 -0.80 27.32
CA THR A 9 40.63 -0.93 25.86
C THR A 9 39.75 -2.05 25.35
N LEU A 10 39.67 -3.19 26.02
CA LEU A 10 38.78 -4.28 25.69
C LEU A 10 37.30 -3.84 25.78
N LYS A 11 36.96 -3.14 26.86
CA LYS A 11 35.64 -2.58 27.10
C LYS A 11 35.23 -1.55 26.02
N ALA A 12 36.15 -0.65 25.67
CA ALA A 12 35.92 0.38 24.65
C ALA A 12 35.73 -0.21 23.23
N ASN A 13 36.27 -1.40 22.96
CA ASN A 13 36.22 -2.10 21.68
C ASN A 13 35.21 -3.26 21.67
N ASP A 14 34.36 -3.40 22.68
CA ASP A 14 33.33 -4.46 22.80
C ASP A 14 33.96 -5.88 22.65
N ILE A 15 35.12 -6.11 23.33
CA ILE A 15 35.82 -7.40 23.34
C ILE A 15 35.58 -8.08 24.68
N HIS A 16 35.08 -9.30 24.65
CA HIS A 16 34.71 -10.10 25.80
C HIS A 16 35.70 -11.25 26.02
N LEU A 17 36.02 -11.49 27.29
CA LEU A 17 36.91 -12.58 27.70
C LEU A 17 36.08 -13.62 28.48
N THR A 18 36.27 -14.89 28.17
CA THR A 18 35.72 -16.02 28.93
C THR A 18 36.80 -17.09 29.11
N VAL A 19 36.65 -17.91 30.14
CA VAL A 19 37.51 -19.09 30.32
C VAL A 19 36.71 -20.33 29.99
N LYS A 20 37.19 -21.16 29.03
CA LYS A 20 36.64 -22.46 28.71
C LYS A 20 37.72 -23.50 28.71
N ASP A 21 37.57 -24.55 29.50
CA ASP A 21 38.55 -25.65 29.65
C ASP A 21 39.96 -25.14 30.04
N GLY A 22 40.06 -24.12 30.95
CA GLY A 22 41.31 -23.50 31.39
C GLY A 22 41.98 -22.62 30.31
N GLN A 23 41.31 -22.34 29.20
CA GLN A 23 41.80 -21.50 28.10
C GLN A 23 41.05 -20.19 28.04
N LEU A 24 41.78 -19.06 27.84
CA LEU A 24 41.15 -17.76 27.61
C LEU A 24 40.56 -17.70 26.20
N VAL A 25 39.25 -17.54 26.13
CA VAL A 25 38.48 -17.33 24.88
C VAL A 25 38.18 -15.84 24.76
N VAL A 26 38.53 -15.26 23.61
CA VAL A 26 38.37 -13.84 23.31
C VAL A 26 37.30 -13.73 22.20
N GLN A 27 36.22 -13.00 22.47
CA GLN A 27 35.11 -12.76 21.55
C GLN A 27 34.84 -11.27 21.44
N GLY A 28 34.51 -10.77 20.26
CA GLY A 28 34.16 -9.36 20.07
C GLY A 28 34.48 -8.82 18.68
N ASN A 29 34.63 -7.51 18.59
CA ASN A 29 34.90 -6.81 17.35
C ASN A 29 36.10 -7.35 16.59
N ARG A 30 35.87 -8.02 15.45
CA ARG A 30 36.93 -8.62 14.60
C ARG A 30 38.01 -7.62 14.16
N ARG A 31 37.67 -6.35 13.94
CA ARG A 31 38.61 -5.31 13.54
C ARG A 31 39.61 -4.97 14.68
N ALA A 32 39.11 -4.90 15.90
CA ALA A 32 39.94 -4.65 17.07
C ALA A 32 40.81 -5.88 17.42
N LEU A 33 40.34 -7.09 17.12
CA LEU A 33 41.07 -8.35 17.27
C LEU A 33 42.19 -8.56 16.22
N THR A 34 42.34 -7.68 15.22
CA THR A 34 43.46 -7.65 14.28
C THR A 34 44.58 -6.70 14.73
N ASP A 35 44.37 -5.92 15.79
CA ASP A 35 45.38 -5.05 16.33
C ASP A 35 46.50 -5.87 17.05
N LYS A 36 47.71 -5.81 16.49
CA LYS A 36 48.85 -6.54 16.98
C LYS A 36 49.20 -6.14 18.42
N GLY A 37 49.10 -4.86 18.78
CA GLY A 37 49.41 -4.35 20.12
C GLY A 37 48.46 -4.90 21.19
N LEU A 38 47.14 -5.00 20.81
CA LEU A 38 46.12 -5.56 21.69
C LEU A 38 46.31 -7.08 21.89
N LEU A 39 46.62 -7.82 20.80
CA LEU A 39 46.84 -9.27 20.86
C LEU A 39 48.10 -9.62 21.68
N ASP A 40 49.17 -8.85 21.57
CA ASP A 40 50.39 -9.07 22.33
C ASP A 40 50.14 -8.78 23.82
N SER A 41 49.39 -7.72 24.14
CA SER A 41 49.00 -7.42 25.53
C SER A 41 48.06 -8.47 26.14
N LEU A 42 47.15 -9.05 25.34
CA LEU A 42 46.30 -10.17 25.78
C LEU A 42 47.14 -11.43 26.08
N ARG A 43 48.15 -11.71 25.27
CA ARG A 43 49.10 -12.83 25.51
C ARG A 43 49.95 -12.64 26.73
N GLU A 44 50.47 -11.43 26.92
CA GLU A 44 51.32 -11.07 28.08
C GLU A 44 50.56 -11.22 29.40
N HIS A 45 49.29 -10.77 29.45
CA HIS A 45 48.45 -10.78 30.65
C HIS A 45 47.54 -12.01 30.77
N LYS A 46 47.65 -13.02 29.85
CA LYS A 46 46.75 -14.19 29.83
C LYS A 46 46.63 -14.91 31.18
N PRO A 47 47.72 -15.24 31.96
CA PRO A 47 47.56 -15.94 33.21
C PRO A 47 46.78 -15.13 34.25
N ALA A 48 47.08 -13.83 34.38
CA ALA A 48 46.41 -12.94 35.33
C ALA A 48 44.95 -12.67 34.97
N LEU A 49 44.60 -12.69 33.66
CA LEU A 49 43.22 -12.58 33.19
C LEU A 49 42.41 -13.84 33.47
N ILE A 50 43.01 -15.05 33.34
CA ILE A 50 42.36 -16.32 33.68
C ILE A 50 42.10 -16.39 35.19
N GLU A 51 43.12 -16.09 36.01
CA GLU A 51 43.00 -16.10 37.48
C GLU A 51 41.88 -15.16 37.96
N ARG A 52 41.81 -13.94 37.41
CA ARG A 52 40.72 -12.98 37.74
C ARG A 52 39.37 -13.43 37.31
N LEU A 53 39.22 -14.03 36.10
CA LEU A 53 37.97 -14.56 35.62
C LEU A 53 37.49 -15.78 36.44
N GLU A 54 38.40 -16.63 36.92
CA GLU A 54 38.09 -17.77 37.79
C GLU A 54 37.73 -17.34 39.22
N GLN A 55 38.27 -16.20 39.70
CA GLN A 55 37.91 -15.59 40.99
C GLN A 55 36.60 -14.81 40.98
N GLY A 56 35.92 -14.79 39.85
CA GLY A 56 34.59 -14.16 39.72
C GLY A 56 34.62 -12.64 39.49
N ASP A 57 35.81 -12.07 39.22
CA ASP A 57 35.93 -10.69 38.80
C ASP A 57 35.32 -10.57 37.39
N ALA A 58 34.22 -9.90 37.30
CA ALA A 58 33.52 -9.63 36.02
C ALA A 58 34.38 -8.67 35.18
N LEU A 59 35.41 -9.20 34.52
CA LEU A 59 36.37 -8.44 33.70
C LEU A 59 35.81 -7.99 32.34
N THR A 60 34.59 -8.40 32.03
CA THR A 60 33.85 -7.87 30.90
C THR A 60 32.38 -7.89 31.23
N THR A 61 31.75 -6.80 31.08
CA THR A 61 30.29 -6.79 30.98
C THR A 61 29.89 -7.70 29.83
N ARG A 62 29.55 -9.01 30.09
CA ARG A 62 28.28 -9.43 29.55
C ARG A 62 27.38 -8.24 29.78
N ARG A 63 26.68 -7.73 28.77
CA ARG A 63 25.45 -6.99 29.04
C ARG A 63 24.81 -7.71 30.21
N GLY A 64 24.82 -7.05 31.37
CA GLY A 64 24.54 -7.72 32.63
C GLY A 64 23.34 -8.58 32.41
N THR A 65 23.34 -9.79 32.95
CA THR A 65 22.07 -10.49 33.19
C THR A 65 21.23 -9.45 33.89
N GLN A 66 20.40 -8.74 33.13
CA GLN A 66 19.50 -7.74 33.67
C GLN A 66 18.66 -8.58 34.63
N THR A 67 18.88 -8.46 35.92
CA THR A 67 18.09 -9.16 36.94
C THR A 67 16.76 -8.45 36.91
N PHE A 68 15.81 -9.07 36.20
CA PHE A 68 14.45 -8.56 36.18
C PHE A 68 13.85 -8.73 37.59
N PRO A 69 13.01 -7.77 38.03
CA PRO A 69 12.31 -7.93 39.31
C PRO A 69 11.57 -9.28 39.33
N GLU A 70 11.84 -10.07 40.39
CA GLU A 70 11.14 -11.34 40.52
C GLU A 70 9.68 -11.12 40.91
N ASN A 71 8.84 -12.13 40.62
CA ASN A 71 7.48 -12.15 41.08
C ASN A 71 7.42 -12.18 42.64
N ALA A 72 6.64 -11.26 43.22
CA ALA A 72 6.56 -11.10 44.65
C ALA A 72 5.20 -11.66 45.24
N ILE A 73 4.33 -12.26 44.42
CA ILE A 73 3.08 -12.89 44.92
C ILE A 73 3.35 -14.31 45.38
N PRO A 74 3.34 -14.58 46.73
CA PRO A 74 3.69 -15.90 47.24
C PRO A 74 2.62 -16.96 46.93
N SER A 75 3.02 -18.23 46.92
CA SER A 75 2.06 -19.33 46.83
C SER A 75 1.16 -19.36 48.09
N GLY A 76 -0.14 -19.54 47.88
CA GLY A 76 -1.16 -19.53 48.96
C GLY A 76 -1.54 -18.11 49.43
N CYS A 77 -1.19 -17.06 48.68
CA CYS A 77 -1.59 -15.69 48.96
C CYS A 77 -3.12 -15.58 48.98
N THR A 78 -3.65 -14.95 50.06
CA THR A 78 -5.09 -14.71 50.19
C THR A 78 -5.50 -13.27 49.93
N HIS A 79 -4.54 -12.36 49.89
CA HIS A 79 -4.76 -10.94 49.65
C HIS A 79 -3.53 -10.34 48.92
N ILE A 80 -3.75 -9.78 47.73
CA ILE A 80 -2.70 -9.17 46.91
C ILE A 80 -2.70 -7.67 47.18
N THR A 81 -1.53 -7.08 47.44
CA THR A 81 -1.34 -5.66 47.70
C THR A 81 -0.47 -5.01 46.61
N PRO A 82 -0.53 -3.67 46.40
CA PRO A 82 0.23 -2.95 45.35
C PRO A 82 1.74 -3.18 45.40
N ASP A 83 2.31 -3.36 46.63
CA ASP A 83 3.74 -3.61 46.82
C ASP A 83 4.22 -5.00 46.33
N MET A 84 3.28 -5.94 46.12
CA MET A 84 3.58 -7.24 45.49
C MET A 84 3.66 -7.16 43.94
N LEU A 85 3.26 -6.05 43.35
CA LEU A 85 3.25 -5.88 41.89
C LEU A 85 4.53 -5.17 41.42
N THR A 86 5.44 -5.95 40.83
CA THR A 86 6.80 -5.47 40.54
C THR A 86 6.97 -4.86 39.12
N LEU A 87 5.98 -5.03 38.23
CA LEU A 87 6.02 -4.56 36.82
C LEU A 87 4.84 -3.66 36.43
N VAL A 88 3.85 -3.50 37.31
CA VAL A 88 2.68 -2.64 37.09
C VAL A 88 2.30 -1.94 38.39
N VAL A 89 1.77 -0.73 38.25
CA VAL A 89 1.24 0.04 39.40
C VAL A 89 -0.29 0.02 39.30
N LEU A 90 -0.93 -0.60 40.26
CA LEU A 90 -2.40 -0.63 40.40
C LEU A 90 -2.77 -0.23 41.83
N ASP A 91 -3.90 0.43 41.99
CA ASP A 91 -4.46 0.70 43.29
C ASP A 91 -5.19 -0.54 43.86
N GLN A 92 -5.46 -0.54 45.16
CA GLN A 92 -6.09 -1.70 45.81
C GLN A 92 -7.50 -2.03 45.25
N PRO A 93 -8.38 -1.04 44.94
CA PRO A 93 -9.66 -1.33 44.33
C PRO A 93 -9.55 -2.07 42.99
N ALA A 94 -8.62 -1.69 42.09
CA ALA A 94 -8.38 -2.36 40.84
C ALA A 94 -7.87 -3.80 41.03
N ILE A 95 -6.96 -4.01 42.01
CA ILE A 95 -6.47 -5.34 42.37
C ILE A 95 -7.62 -6.20 42.88
N ASP A 96 -8.47 -5.68 43.77
CA ASP A 96 -9.60 -6.41 44.35
C ASP A 96 -10.62 -6.79 43.27
N GLN A 97 -10.87 -5.93 42.29
CA GLN A 97 -11.72 -6.23 41.13
C GLN A 97 -11.13 -7.39 40.28
N LEU A 98 -9.84 -7.34 39.98
CA LEU A 98 -9.15 -8.42 39.25
C LEU A 98 -9.21 -9.72 40.01
N VAL A 99 -8.94 -9.71 41.33
CA VAL A 99 -8.99 -10.89 42.18
C VAL A 99 -10.37 -11.53 42.20
N GLN A 100 -11.46 -10.73 42.17
CA GLN A 100 -12.82 -11.24 42.11
C GLN A 100 -13.18 -11.90 40.78
N ALA A 101 -12.56 -11.43 39.67
CA ALA A 101 -12.80 -11.97 38.33
C ALA A 101 -12.13 -13.33 38.09
N ILE A 102 -11.12 -13.69 38.88
CA ILE A 102 -10.34 -14.93 38.72
C ILE A 102 -10.90 -16.09 39.51
N PRO A 103 -11.19 -17.26 38.92
CA PRO A 103 -11.58 -18.48 39.62
C PRO A 103 -10.53 -18.90 40.67
N GLY A 104 -10.94 -19.05 41.89
CA GLY A 104 -10.04 -19.31 43.03
C GLY A 104 -9.41 -18.05 43.64
N SER A 105 -9.78 -16.88 43.18
CA SER A 105 -9.40 -15.56 43.74
C SER A 105 -7.88 -15.41 43.89
N ALA A 106 -7.39 -14.67 44.87
CA ALA A 106 -5.97 -14.39 45.09
C ALA A 106 -5.10 -15.65 45.14
N ALA A 107 -5.64 -16.77 45.66
CA ALA A 107 -4.89 -18.04 45.77
C ALA A 107 -4.51 -18.63 44.39
N ASN A 108 -5.29 -18.36 43.35
CA ASN A 108 -5.03 -18.82 41.97
C ASN A 108 -4.21 -17.82 41.13
N ILE A 109 -3.94 -16.63 41.64
CA ILE A 109 -3.10 -15.64 40.92
C ILE A 109 -1.64 -15.92 41.24
N GLN A 110 -0.84 -16.10 40.16
CA GLN A 110 0.60 -16.27 40.26
C GLN A 110 1.32 -14.95 40.10
N ASP A 111 0.90 -14.11 39.13
CA ASP A 111 1.57 -12.87 38.73
C ASP A 111 0.61 -11.91 38.04
N LEU A 112 0.96 -10.61 38.04
CA LEU A 112 0.27 -9.55 37.31
C LEU A 112 1.32 -8.63 36.69
N TYR A 113 1.18 -8.37 35.36
CA TYR A 113 2.06 -7.44 34.65
C TYR A 113 1.36 -6.90 33.39
N PRO A 114 1.81 -5.76 32.78
CA PRO A 114 1.17 -5.18 31.62
C PRO A 114 1.40 -6.01 30.36
N LEU A 115 0.70 -5.67 29.30
CA LEU A 115 0.82 -6.30 27.99
C LEU A 115 2.16 -5.91 27.32
N ALA A 116 2.74 -6.83 26.58
CA ALA A 116 3.82 -6.56 25.65
C ALA A 116 3.32 -5.67 24.48
N PRO A 117 4.21 -4.93 23.77
CA PRO A 117 3.82 -3.96 22.76
C PRO A 117 2.87 -4.51 21.68
N LEU A 118 3.15 -5.69 21.11
CA LEU A 118 2.26 -6.28 20.10
C LEU A 118 0.93 -6.74 20.70
N GLN A 119 0.94 -7.25 21.94
CA GLN A 119 -0.29 -7.64 22.63
C GLN A 119 -1.27 -6.48 22.81
N GLN A 120 -0.76 -5.24 23.01
CA GLN A 120 -1.60 -4.04 23.07
C GLN A 120 -2.31 -3.78 21.74
N GLY A 121 -1.61 -3.95 20.62
CA GLY A 121 -2.20 -3.82 19.28
C GLY A 121 -3.25 -4.91 19.01
N ILE A 122 -2.97 -6.16 19.39
CA ILE A 122 -3.91 -7.27 19.26
C ILE A 122 -5.18 -7.03 20.09
N LEU A 123 -5.02 -6.57 21.34
CA LEU A 123 -6.14 -6.23 22.23
C LEU A 123 -7.00 -5.11 21.61
N TYR A 124 -6.36 -4.07 21.06
CA TYR A 124 -7.09 -2.97 20.41
C TYR A 124 -7.98 -3.51 19.28
N HIS A 125 -7.45 -4.35 18.41
CA HIS A 125 -8.23 -4.95 17.33
C HIS A 125 -9.33 -5.88 17.84
N HIS A 126 -9.05 -6.69 18.88
CA HIS A 126 -10.06 -7.55 19.51
C HIS A 126 -11.26 -6.74 20.04
N VAL A 127 -11.00 -5.64 20.75
CA VAL A 127 -12.05 -4.78 21.34
C VAL A 127 -12.82 -4.00 20.26
N THR A 128 -12.18 -3.63 19.17
CA THR A 128 -12.80 -2.84 18.08
C THR A 128 -13.45 -3.71 16.99
N ALA A 129 -13.22 -5.03 17.01
CA ALA A 129 -13.77 -5.94 15.99
C ALA A 129 -15.30 -6.03 16.10
N THR A 130 -15.99 -5.80 14.98
CA THR A 130 -17.46 -5.92 14.89
C THR A 130 -17.91 -7.30 14.40
N HIS A 131 -17.07 -8.04 13.69
CA HIS A 131 -17.34 -9.35 13.12
C HIS A 131 -16.11 -10.26 13.22
N GLY A 132 -16.18 -11.30 14.07
CA GLY A 132 -15.08 -12.25 14.26
C GLY A 132 -13.84 -11.65 14.92
N ASP A 133 -12.88 -12.50 15.23
CA ASP A 133 -11.58 -12.09 15.76
C ASP A 133 -10.48 -12.64 14.84
N PRO A 134 -9.73 -11.78 14.11
CA PRO A 134 -8.71 -12.23 13.18
C PRO A 134 -7.51 -12.89 13.88
N TYR A 135 -7.41 -12.75 15.21
CA TYR A 135 -6.32 -13.32 16.01
C TYR A 135 -6.68 -14.66 16.67
N VAL A 136 -7.85 -15.21 16.37
CA VAL A 136 -8.22 -16.59 16.75
C VAL A 136 -7.67 -17.54 15.69
N MET A 137 -6.66 -18.31 16.07
CA MET A 137 -5.94 -19.25 15.22
C MET A 137 -6.53 -20.66 15.38
N GLN A 138 -6.46 -21.46 14.31
CA GLN A 138 -7.00 -22.82 14.30
C GLN A 138 -6.02 -23.80 13.68
N VAL A 139 -5.85 -24.96 14.33
CA VAL A 139 -5.08 -26.10 13.79
C VAL A 139 -5.97 -27.34 13.83
N GLU A 140 -6.23 -27.95 12.68
CA GLU A 140 -7.04 -29.16 12.56
C GLU A 140 -6.17 -30.41 12.64
N PHE A 141 -6.58 -31.34 13.50
CA PHE A 141 -5.94 -32.63 13.72
C PHE A 141 -6.89 -33.78 13.38
N ALA A 142 -6.32 -34.88 12.84
CA ALA A 142 -6.96 -36.18 12.77
C ALA A 142 -6.27 -37.14 13.72
N PHE A 143 -7.05 -37.82 14.52
CA PHE A 143 -6.62 -38.85 15.49
C PHE A 143 -7.11 -40.22 15.04
N ALA A 144 -6.25 -41.24 15.17
CA ALA A 144 -6.59 -42.60 14.78
C ALA A 144 -7.79 -43.14 15.59
N ASP A 145 -7.88 -42.79 16.87
CA ASP A 145 -8.94 -43.17 17.80
C ASP A 145 -9.10 -42.16 18.95
N ARG A 146 -10.07 -42.40 19.80
CA ARG A 146 -10.37 -41.57 20.97
C ARG A 146 -9.27 -41.62 22.04
N GLU A 147 -8.58 -42.73 22.19
CA GLU A 147 -7.51 -42.89 23.18
C GLU A 147 -6.33 -41.94 22.83
N ARG A 148 -6.02 -41.81 21.54
CA ARG A 148 -5.00 -40.87 21.03
C ARG A 148 -5.40 -39.41 21.29
N LEU A 149 -6.65 -39.03 21.08
CA LEU A 149 -7.14 -37.71 21.41
C LEU A 149 -7.04 -37.42 22.92
N ASP A 150 -7.43 -38.36 23.76
CA ASP A 150 -7.39 -38.19 25.22
C ASP A 150 -5.92 -38.07 25.71
N ALA A 151 -5.00 -38.88 25.14
CA ALA A 151 -3.56 -38.75 25.39
C ALA A 151 -2.99 -37.40 24.96
N PHE A 152 -3.41 -36.90 23.77
CA PHE A 152 -3.02 -35.56 23.30
C PHE A 152 -3.54 -34.45 24.22
N ALA A 153 -4.80 -34.53 24.64
CA ALA A 153 -5.40 -33.57 25.56
C ALA A 153 -4.67 -33.51 26.91
N LEU A 154 -4.29 -34.68 27.46
CA LEU A 154 -3.49 -34.77 28.70
C LEU A 154 -2.09 -34.20 28.53
N ALA A 155 -1.43 -34.47 27.39
CA ALA A 155 -0.13 -33.89 27.07
C ALA A 155 -0.23 -32.36 26.94
N LEU A 156 -1.23 -31.84 26.22
CA LEU A 156 -1.47 -30.40 26.08
C LEU A 156 -1.77 -29.75 27.45
N GLN A 157 -2.57 -30.38 28.31
CA GLN A 157 -2.81 -29.91 29.69
C GLN A 157 -1.49 -29.84 30.49
N THR A 158 -0.58 -30.79 30.29
CA THR A 158 0.74 -30.77 30.93
C THR A 158 1.57 -29.55 30.43
N VAL A 159 1.56 -29.27 29.12
CA VAL A 159 2.26 -28.11 28.54
C VAL A 159 1.63 -26.80 29.05
N ILE A 160 0.30 -26.70 29.16
CA ILE A 160 -0.39 -25.55 29.75
C ILE A 160 0.07 -25.32 31.19
N ALA A 161 0.17 -26.37 31.99
CA ALA A 161 0.60 -26.27 33.38
C ALA A 161 2.07 -25.81 33.50
N ARG A 162 2.92 -26.15 32.54
CA ARG A 162 4.35 -25.80 32.56
C ARG A 162 4.60 -24.31 32.24
N HIS A 163 3.86 -23.73 31.31
CA HIS A 163 4.12 -22.38 30.79
C HIS A 163 3.13 -21.35 31.34
N ASP A 164 3.66 -20.26 31.93
CA ASP A 164 2.87 -19.19 32.54
C ASP A 164 1.96 -18.49 31.52
N ILE A 165 2.46 -18.16 30.33
CA ILE A 165 1.68 -17.46 29.29
C ILE A 165 0.44 -18.27 28.82
N LEU A 166 0.50 -19.60 28.83
CA LEU A 166 -0.64 -20.44 28.46
C LEU A 166 -1.73 -20.48 29.55
N ARG A 167 -1.41 -20.01 30.76
CA ARG A 167 -2.34 -19.87 31.91
C ARG A 167 -2.67 -18.42 32.18
N THR A 168 -2.59 -17.54 31.18
CA THR A 168 -2.74 -16.12 31.36
C THR A 168 -4.06 -15.65 30.76
N SER A 169 -4.77 -14.76 31.46
CA SER A 169 -5.92 -13.99 31.00
C SER A 169 -5.56 -12.52 30.87
N VAL A 170 -6.32 -11.76 30.08
CA VAL A 170 -6.11 -10.33 29.80
C VAL A 170 -7.30 -9.54 30.30
N HIS A 171 -7.03 -8.46 31.03
CA HIS A 171 -8.05 -7.59 31.65
C HIS A 171 -7.75 -6.13 31.32
N TRP A 172 -8.79 -5.35 30.96
CA TRP A 172 -8.65 -3.94 30.57
C TRP A 172 -9.78 -3.05 31.08
N ASP A 173 -10.95 -3.61 31.37
CA ASP A 173 -12.12 -2.84 31.78
C ASP A 173 -11.89 -2.14 33.13
N GLY A 174 -12.02 -0.81 33.14
CA GLY A 174 -11.85 0.02 34.32
C GLY A 174 -10.40 0.20 34.77
N LEU A 175 -9.42 -0.18 33.95
CA LEU A 175 -7.99 -0.04 34.24
C LEU A 175 -7.36 1.02 33.33
N ASP A 176 -6.47 1.85 33.90
CA ASP A 176 -5.68 2.84 33.11
C ASP A 176 -4.72 2.14 32.14
N THR A 177 -4.24 0.94 32.51
CA THR A 177 -3.34 0.12 31.67
C THR A 177 -3.85 -1.33 31.67
N PRO A 178 -4.06 -1.93 30.49
CA PRO A 178 -4.41 -3.34 30.38
C PRO A 178 -3.35 -4.25 30.99
N VAL A 179 -3.77 -5.29 31.68
CA VAL A 179 -2.87 -6.22 32.38
C VAL A 179 -3.10 -7.67 32.00
N GLN A 180 -2.04 -8.46 32.14
CA GLN A 180 -2.06 -9.91 32.09
C GLN A 180 -2.12 -10.44 33.51
N VAL A 181 -3.01 -11.41 33.77
CA VAL A 181 -3.13 -12.12 35.02
C VAL A 181 -2.75 -13.57 34.80
N VAL A 182 -1.65 -13.99 35.39
CA VAL A 182 -1.15 -15.36 35.31
C VAL A 182 -1.82 -16.20 36.38
N TRP A 183 -2.52 -17.26 35.99
CA TRP A 183 -3.16 -18.19 36.92
C TRP A 183 -2.18 -19.29 37.33
N ARG A 184 -2.32 -19.80 38.54
CA ARG A 184 -1.56 -20.98 38.99
C ARG A 184 -2.09 -22.27 38.39
N HIS A 185 -3.42 -22.35 38.24
CA HIS A 185 -4.13 -23.48 37.67
C HIS A 185 -5.13 -22.99 36.62
N ALA A 186 -5.03 -23.56 35.43
CA ALA A 186 -5.98 -23.35 34.32
C ALA A 186 -6.22 -24.70 33.63
N GLU A 187 -7.47 -25.07 33.45
CA GLU A 187 -7.86 -26.34 32.86
C GLU A 187 -8.21 -26.19 31.39
N LEU A 188 -7.69 -27.08 30.54
CA LEU A 188 -8.03 -27.15 29.12
C LEU A 188 -9.52 -27.43 28.95
N VAL A 189 -10.20 -26.55 28.21
CA VAL A 189 -11.61 -26.74 27.85
C VAL A 189 -11.67 -27.61 26.60
N ILE A 190 -12.44 -28.71 26.70
CA ILE A 190 -12.70 -29.65 25.60
C ILE A 190 -14.19 -29.57 25.27
N ASP A 191 -14.49 -28.97 24.11
CA ASP A 191 -15.85 -28.77 23.63
C ASP A 191 -16.21 -29.78 22.53
N THR A 192 -17.51 -30.06 22.42
CA THR A 192 -18.05 -30.86 21.31
C THR A 192 -19.02 -29.98 20.52
N LEU A 193 -18.55 -29.45 19.40
CA LEU A 193 -19.33 -28.54 18.57
C LEU A 193 -19.41 -29.05 17.13
N PRO A 194 -20.55 -28.83 16.42
CA PRO A 194 -20.71 -29.25 15.04
C PRO A 194 -19.93 -28.35 14.04
N SER A 195 -19.53 -27.16 14.45
CA SER A 195 -18.84 -26.16 13.60
C SER A 195 -17.99 -25.22 14.46
N THR A 196 -16.88 -24.76 13.90
CA THR A 196 -15.99 -23.75 14.48
C THR A 196 -16.26 -22.32 13.97
N ALA A 197 -17.26 -22.13 13.13
CA ALA A 197 -17.61 -20.83 12.60
C ALA A 197 -18.06 -19.88 13.74
N GLY A 198 -17.37 -18.74 13.89
CA GLY A 198 -17.73 -17.70 14.86
C GLY A 198 -17.30 -17.96 16.31
N ILE A 199 -16.30 -18.83 16.56
CA ILE A 199 -15.78 -19.04 17.92
C ILE A 199 -15.03 -17.78 18.36
N LEU A 200 -15.52 -17.18 19.43
CA LEU A 200 -14.83 -16.13 20.17
C LEU A 200 -14.20 -16.73 21.42
N LEU A 201 -12.95 -16.38 21.69
CA LEU A 201 -12.27 -16.67 22.93
C LEU A 201 -12.43 -15.49 23.88
N ASP A 202 -12.94 -15.72 25.06
CA ASP A 202 -12.99 -14.71 26.13
C ASP A 202 -11.57 -14.49 26.67
N LEU A 203 -10.97 -13.35 26.38
CA LEU A 203 -9.62 -13.02 26.85
C LEU A 203 -9.51 -12.91 28.37
N GLY A 204 -10.62 -12.68 29.09
CA GLY A 204 -10.69 -12.67 30.54
C GLY A 204 -10.59 -14.06 31.20
N GLN A 205 -10.57 -15.13 30.39
CA GLN A 205 -10.53 -16.50 30.88
C GLN A 205 -9.28 -17.25 30.42
N ALA A 206 -8.58 -17.92 31.34
CA ALA A 206 -7.43 -18.78 31.00
C ALA A 206 -7.84 -20.28 31.09
N PRO A 207 -7.27 -21.11 30.20
CA PRO A 207 -6.31 -20.84 29.13
C PRO A 207 -6.95 -20.24 27.88
N LEU A 208 -6.21 -19.41 27.13
CA LEU A 208 -6.64 -18.89 25.84
C LEU A 208 -6.48 -19.93 24.71
N ILE A 209 -6.79 -21.19 25.07
CA ILE A 209 -6.70 -22.38 24.21
C ILE A 209 -7.91 -23.26 24.49
N ARG A 210 -8.53 -23.77 23.42
CA ARG A 210 -9.63 -24.78 23.50
C ARG A 210 -9.38 -25.89 22.51
N LEU A 211 -9.83 -27.10 22.85
CA LEU A 211 -9.84 -28.26 21.97
C LEU A 211 -11.29 -28.60 21.62
N ILE A 212 -11.64 -28.51 20.34
CA ILE A 212 -13.01 -28.76 19.87
C ILE A 212 -13.02 -30.06 19.11
N CYS A 213 -13.80 -31.03 19.63
CA CYS A 213 -13.90 -32.35 19.05
C CYS A 213 -15.15 -32.46 18.17
N ASN A 214 -15.00 -33.04 16.99
CA ASN A 214 -16.12 -33.43 16.14
C ASN A 214 -16.32 -34.95 16.22
N PRO A 215 -17.41 -35.44 16.86
CA PRO A 215 -17.60 -36.88 17.10
C PRO A 215 -18.06 -37.67 15.87
N ASN A 216 -18.44 -37.01 14.76
CA ASN A 216 -19.10 -37.63 13.61
C ASN A 216 -18.18 -37.79 12.40
N THR A 217 -17.11 -38.58 12.51
CA THR A 217 -16.30 -38.95 11.32
C THR A 217 -16.20 -40.47 11.19
N ASP A 218 -16.49 -41.01 10.02
CA ASP A 218 -16.50 -42.46 9.70
C ASP A 218 -15.12 -43.12 9.83
N ASN A 219 -14.02 -42.36 9.93
CA ASN A 219 -12.64 -42.83 10.01
C ASN A 219 -11.83 -42.01 11.03
N GLY A 220 -11.95 -42.31 12.32
CA GLY A 220 -11.16 -41.62 13.36
C GLY A 220 -11.87 -40.45 14.02
N VAL A 221 -11.17 -39.71 14.87
CA VAL A 221 -11.69 -38.56 15.59
C VAL A 221 -10.97 -37.30 15.02
N LYS A 222 -11.73 -36.31 14.62
CA LYS A 222 -11.16 -34.99 14.27
C LYS A 222 -11.31 -34.04 15.43
N ALA A 223 -10.28 -33.23 15.66
CA ALA A 223 -10.35 -32.13 16.63
C ALA A 223 -9.62 -30.89 16.07
N ILE A 224 -10.11 -29.75 16.50
CA ILE A 224 -9.54 -28.45 16.17
C ILE A 224 -9.01 -27.83 17.45
N LEU A 225 -7.73 -27.52 17.46
CA LEU A 225 -7.09 -26.69 18.47
C LEU A 225 -7.33 -25.23 18.12
N VAL A 226 -8.06 -24.52 18.94
CA VAL A 226 -8.33 -23.09 18.80
C VAL A 226 -7.54 -22.35 19.87
N PHE A 227 -6.78 -21.33 19.48
CA PHE A 227 -6.02 -20.51 20.43
C PHE A 227 -5.97 -19.06 19.99
N HIS A 228 -5.73 -18.17 20.95
CA HIS A 228 -5.60 -16.74 20.64
C HIS A 228 -4.15 -16.36 20.43
N HIS A 229 -3.87 -15.60 19.33
CA HIS A 229 -2.52 -15.18 18.98
C HIS A 229 -1.85 -14.30 20.05
N ILE A 230 -2.63 -13.64 20.92
CA ILE A 230 -2.11 -12.84 22.04
C ILE A 230 -1.25 -13.67 23.01
N ALA A 231 -1.45 -15.00 23.06
CA ALA A 231 -0.70 -15.91 23.93
C ALA A 231 0.46 -16.63 23.22
N MET A 232 0.38 -16.82 21.90
CA MET A 232 1.35 -17.63 21.15
C MET A 232 1.58 -17.07 19.74
N ASP A 233 2.84 -17.02 19.32
CA ASP A 233 3.25 -16.86 17.92
C ASP A 233 3.54 -18.23 17.27
N HIS A 234 3.88 -18.21 15.96
CA HIS A 234 4.21 -19.44 15.21
C HIS A 234 5.35 -20.24 15.86
N SER A 235 6.39 -19.58 16.30
CA SER A 235 7.54 -20.24 16.94
C SER A 235 7.15 -20.86 18.30
N ALA A 236 6.23 -20.22 19.04
CA ALA A 236 5.69 -20.77 20.28
C ALA A 236 4.84 -22.03 20.01
N LEU A 237 4.08 -22.06 18.89
CA LEU A 237 3.33 -23.26 18.49
C LEU A 237 4.27 -24.45 18.21
N GLU A 238 5.43 -24.21 17.58
CA GLU A 238 6.44 -25.26 17.37
C GLU A 238 7.02 -25.80 18.70
N VAL A 239 7.22 -24.94 19.68
CA VAL A 239 7.64 -25.36 21.05
C VAL A 239 6.55 -26.22 21.69
N VAL A 240 5.28 -25.78 21.63
CA VAL A 240 4.13 -26.55 22.16
C VAL A 240 4.06 -27.92 21.48
N ARG A 241 4.20 -27.99 20.17
CA ARG A 241 4.22 -29.22 19.39
C ARG A 241 5.33 -30.18 19.88
N HIS A 242 6.55 -29.65 20.02
CA HIS A 242 7.70 -30.43 20.50
C HIS A 242 7.48 -30.97 21.92
N GLU A 243 6.97 -30.13 22.83
CA GLU A 243 6.72 -30.55 24.22
C GLU A 243 5.57 -31.57 24.34
N ILE A 244 4.49 -31.41 23.54
CA ILE A 244 3.44 -32.43 23.43
C ILE A 244 4.02 -33.77 22.97
N GLN A 245 4.86 -33.77 21.95
CA GLN A 245 5.52 -34.98 21.44
C GLN A 245 6.40 -35.65 22.50
N ALA A 246 7.17 -34.84 23.26
CA ALA A 246 7.97 -35.37 24.38
C ALA A 246 7.09 -36.00 25.48
N CYS A 247 5.96 -35.37 25.79
CA CYS A 247 4.99 -35.92 26.75
C CYS A 247 4.38 -37.27 26.28
N LEU A 248 3.96 -37.33 25.00
CA LEU A 248 3.39 -38.55 24.39
C LEU A 248 4.42 -39.68 24.30
N SER A 249 5.71 -39.38 24.20
CA SER A 249 6.82 -40.32 24.13
C SER A 249 7.35 -40.70 25.53
N GLY A 250 6.76 -40.19 26.62
CA GLY A 250 7.23 -40.43 27.99
C GLY A 250 8.54 -39.76 28.37
N GLN A 251 8.94 -38.70 27.59
CA GLN A 251 10.21 -37.96 27.76
C GLN A 251 9.99 -36.59 28.41
N ALA A 252 8.86 -36.37 29.08
CA ALA A 252 8.54 -35.07 29.69
C ALA A 252 9.59 -34.58 30.71
N GLU A 253 10.27 -35.49 31.41
CA GLU A 253 11.32 -35.18 32.39
C GLU A 253 12.61 -34.62 31.74
N ALA A 254 12.82 -34.87 30.44
CA ALA A 254 13.95 -34.34 29.68
C ALA A 254 13.76 -32.88 29.28
N LEU A 255 12.53 -32.37 29.36
CA LEU A 255 12.23 -30.99 29.05
C LEU A 255 12.82 -30.05 30.11
N GLY A 256 13.63 -29.10 29.70
CA GLY A 256 14.24 -28.10 30.57
C GLY A 256 13.21 -27.20 31.28
N THR A 257 13.65 -26.42 32.26
CA THR A 257 12.77 -25.47 32.99
C THR A 257 12.26 -24.40 32.02
N PRO A 258 10.93 -24.13 31.95
CA PRO A 258 10.38 -23.07 31.10
C PRO A 258 10.90 -21.68 31.53
N VAL A 259 11.01 -20.79 30.59
CA VAL A 259 11.35 -19.37 30.86
C VAL A 259 10.05 -18.57 30.98
N PRO A 260 9.82 -17.86 32.10
CA PRO A 260 8.60 -17.07 32.29
C PRO A 260 8.49 -15.92 31.28
N PHE A 261 7.31 -15.74 30.70
CA PHE A 261 7.04 -14.67 29.72
C PHE A 261 7.19 -13.26 30.32
N ARG A 262 6.97 -13.11 31.64
CA ARG A 262 7.22 -11.86 32.37
C ARG A 262 8.63 -11.27 32.13
N ASN A 263 9.63 -12.13 31.88
CA ASN A 263 11.00 -11.67 31.63
C ASN A 263 11.11 -10.86 30.35
N TYR A 264 10.35 -11.25 29.30
CA TYR A 264 10.23 -10.50 28.05
C TYR A 264 9.52 -9.17 28.27
N VAL A 265 8.40 -9.18 29.01
CA VAL A 265 7.67 -7.95 29.34
C VAL A 265 8.52 -7.00 30.18
N ALA A 266 9.25 -7.51 31.17
CA ALA A 266 10.19 -6.71 31.98
C ALA A 266 11.31 -6.09 31.11
N GLN A 267 11.83 -6.85 30.15
CA GLN A 267 12.81 -6.36 29.21
C GLN A 267 12.26 -5.25 28.32
N ALA A 268 11.04 -5.40 27.81
CA ALA A 268 10.39 -4.39 27.00
C ALA A 268 10.13 -3.09 27.78
N LEU A 269 9.76 -3.20 29.06
CA LEU A 269 9.47 -2.04 29.92
C LEU A 269 10.72 -1.34 30.47
N LEU A 270 11.77 -2.11 30.81
CA LEU A 270 12.95 -1.60 31.51
C LEU A 270 14.17 -1.41 30.60
N GLY A 271 14.02 -1.74 29.30
CA GLY A 271 15.06 -1.65 28.29
C GLY A 271 15.29 -0.23 27.78
N VAL A 272 15.00 0.00 26.50
CA VAL A 272 15.09 1.31 25.85
C VAL A 272 13.92 2.18 26.31
N SER A 273 14.20 3.43 26.66
CA SER A 273 13.16 4.34 27.16
C SER A 273 12.20 4.80 26.03
N GLU A 274 10.97 5.17 26.38
CA GLU A 274 9.99 5.69 25.41
C GLU A 274 10.52 6.93 24.69
N ALA A 275 11.23 7.81 25.39
CA ALA A 275 11.84 9.00 24.81
C ALA A 275 12.90 8.67 23.74
N GLU A 276 13.67 7.60 23.93
CA GLU A 276 14.65 7.13 22.94
C GLU A 276 13.95 6.49 21.73
N HIS A 277 12.88 5.73 21.96
CA HIS A 277 12.03 5.21 20.89
C HIS A 277 11.43 6.35 20.07
N GLU A 278 10.85 7.36 20.74
CA GLU A 278 10.25 8.53 20.10
C GLU A 278 11.27 9.30 19.26
N ALA A 279 12.45 9.57 19.81
CA ALA A 279 13.51 10.27 19.09
C ALA A 279 13.94 9.52 17.82
N PHE A 280 14.05 8.20 17.90
CA PHE A 280 14.37 7.35 16.74
C PHE A 280 13.29 7.42 15.67
N PHE A 281 12.01 7.20 16.04
CA PHE A 281 10.92 7.21 15.05
C PHE A 281 10.68 8.61 14.49
N ARG A 282 10.80 9.68 15.26
CA ARG A 282 10.76 11.05 14.73
C ARG A 282 11.85 11.30 13.69
N SER A 283 13.08 10.81 13.92
CA SER A 283 14.16 10.96 12.94
C SER A 283 13.90 10.21 11.63
N MET A 284 13.07 9.19 11.64
CA MET A 284 12.76 8.35 10.47
C MET A 284 11.47 8.75 9.77
N LEU A 285 10.46 9.26 10.50
CA LEU A 285 9.09 9.37 10.02
C LEU A 285 8.51 10.80 10.11
N ALA A 286 9.18 11.78 10.72
CA ALA A 286 8.58 13.10 10.98
C ALA A 286 8.21 13.89 9.71
N ASP A 287 8.92 13.67 8.62
CA ASP A 287 8.68 14.27 7.30
C ASP A 287 7.79 13.42 6.39
N LEU A 288 7.24 12.31 6.92
CA LEU A 288 6.33 11.45 6.18
C LEU A 288 4.90 11.95 6.39
N ASP A 289 4.29 12.49 5.34
CA ASP A 289 2.92 13.03 5.30
C ASP A 289 1.94 12.15 4.50
N GLU A 290 2.44 11.22 3.70
CA GLU A 290 1.64 10.27 2.94
C GLU A 290 1.96 8.81 3.36
N PRO A 291 0.93 7.96 3.56
CA PRO A 291 1.12 6.56 3.88
C PRO A 291 1.55 5.75 2.65
N THR A 292 2.15 4.57 2.87
CA THR A 292 2.42 3.60 1.80
C THR A 292 1.30 2.55 1.77
N LEU A 293 0.34 2.71 0.86
CA LEU A 293 -0.81 1.83 0.73
C LEU A 293 -0.77 1.13 -0.65
N ALA A 294 -0.27 -0.10 -0.66
CA ALA A 294 -0.28 -0.92 -1.87
C ALA A 294 -1.74 -1.15 -2.33
N TYR A 295 -2.01 -0.97 -3.63
CA TYR A 295 -3.34 -1.06 -4.23
C TYR A 295 -4.38 -0.10 -3.65
N ASP A 296 -3.96 0.98 -2.99
CA ASP A 296 -4.81 1.98 -2.30
C ASP A 296 -5.81 1.38 -1.27
N LEU A 297 -5.53 0.18 -0.75
CA LEU A 297 -6.37 -0.49 0.24
C LEU A 297 -6.17 0.17 1.61
N GLN A 298 -7.18 0.90 2.07
CA GLN A 298 -7.16 1.60 3.37
C GLN A 298 -7.70 0.75 4.52
N ASP A 299 -8.55 -0.22 4.21
CA ASP A 299 -9.20 -1.04 5.23
C ASP A 299 -8.28 -2.20 5.66
N LEU A 300 -7.76 -2.09 6.89
CA LEU A 300 -7.02 -3.16 7.56
C LEU A 300 -7.95 -4.15 8.27
N SER A 301 -9.23 -3.80 8.40
CA SER A 301 -10.23 -4.58 9.13
C SER A 301 -10.96 -5.59 8.25
N GLY A 302 -10.30 -6.14 7.22
CA GLY A 302 -10.93 -7.11 6.32
C GLY A 302 -11.88 -8.05 7.06
N GLU A 303 -13.16 -8.01 6.70
CA GLU A 303 -14.20 -8.90 7.23
C GLU A 303 -13.79 -10.35 6.98
N GLY A 304 -12.98 -10.97 7.81
CA GLY A 304 -12.70 -12.43 7.89
C GLY A 304 -12.83 -13.25 6.58
N GLY A 305 -12.72 -12.61 5.42
CA GLY A 305 -12.88 -13.21 4.09
C GLY A 305 -11.73 -14.14 3.73
N ASP A 306 -11.90 -14.89 2.66
CA ASP A 306 -10.91 -15.81 2.13
C ASP A 306 -9.61 -15.04 1.80
N ILE A 307 -8.51 -15.41 2.49
CA ILE A 307 -7.17 -14.90 2.19
C ILE A 307 -6.59 -15.73 1.06
N GLY A 308 -6.13 -15.07 -0.01
CA GLY A 308 -5.34 -15.71 -1.04
C GLY A 308 -3.93 -16.02 -0.52
N GLU A 309 -3.45 -17.24 -0.70
CA GLU A 309 -2.10 -17.64 -0.33
C GLU A 309 -1.39 -18.34 -1.50
N PHE A 310 -0.13 -18.00 -1.71
CA PHE A 310 0.73 -18.68 -2.68
C PHE A 310 2.16 -18.76 -2.17
N THR A 311 2.75 -19.94 -2.29
CA THR A 311 4.13 -20.21 -1.90
C THR A 311 4.99 -20.53 -3.12
N LEU A 312 6.14 -19.85 -3.22
CA LEU A 312 7.12 -19.98 -4.30
C LEU A 312 8.49 -20.36 -3.73
N ALA A 313 9.01 -21.53 -4.09
CA ALA A 313 10.40 -21.87 -3.81
C ALA A 313 11.32 -21.17 -4.81
N LEU A 314 12.35 -20.47 -4.32
CA LEU A 314 13.32 -19.79 -5.18
C LEU A 314 14.32 -20.80 -5.79
N ASP A 315 14.77 -20.49 -7.00
CA ASP A 315 15.81 -21.27 -7.69
C ASP A 315 17.07 -21.41 -6.83
N PRO A 316 17.68 -22.61 -6.71
CA PRO A 316 18.86 -22.82 -5.87
C PRO A 316 20.07 -21.97 -6.26
N LEU A 317 20.28 -21.67 -7.56
CA LEU A 317 21.37 -20.78 -7.99
C LEU A 317 21.10 -19.34 -7.54
N LEU A 318 19.87 -18.88 -7.62
CA LEU A 318 19.46 -17.57 -7.11
C LEU A 318 19.74 -17.49 -5.60
N CYS A 319 19.34 -18.51 -4.84
CA CYS A 319 19.59 -18.60 -3.40
C CYS A 319 21.09 -18.52 -3.06
N GLN A 320 21.91 -19.27 -3.75
CA GLN A 320 23.36 -19.26 -3.55
C GLN A 320 23.98 -17.89 -3.90
N ARG A 321 23.57 -17.28 -5.01
CA ARG A 321 24.06 -15.97 -5.44
C ARG A 321 23.68 -14.88 -4.41
N LEU A 322 22.44 -14.88 -3.89
CA LEU A 322 21.99 -13.95 -2.85
C LEU A 322 22.87 -14.04 -1.59
N ARG A 323 23.16 -15.27 -1.11
CA ARG A 323 24.03 -15.49 0.05
C ARG A 323 25.45 -15.01 -0.19
N ASN A 324 26.00 -15.27 -1.39
CA ASN A 324 27.35 -14.85 -1.76
C ASN A 324 27.45 -13.33 -1.85
N GLN A 325 26.48 -12.65 -2.46
CA GLN A 325 26.46 -11.19 -2.53
C GLN A 325 26.30 -10.55 -1.16
N ALA A 326 25.44 -11.07 -0.30
CA ALA A 326 25.29 -10.59 1.07
C ALA A 326 26.62 -10.70 1.85
N ARG A 327 27.35 -11.83 1.75
CA ARG A 327 28.68 -12.01 2.36
C ARG A 327 29.71 -11.02 1.79
N THR A 328 29.71 -10.83 0.45
CA THR A 328 30.64 -9.91 -0.22
C THR A 328 30.42 -8.46 0.22
N LEU A 329 29.18 -8.07 0.40
CA LEU A 329 28.82 -6.71 0.83
C LEU A 329 28.90 -6.53 2.35
N GLY A 330 29.03 -7.60 3.14
CA GLY A 330 29.08 -7.59 4.60
C GLY A 330 27.74 -7.25 5.24
N VAL A 331 26.63 -7.67 4.62
CA VAL A 331 25.25 -7.42 5.06
C VAL A 331 24.50 -8.74 5.30
N SER A 332 23.35 -8.68 5.97
CA SER A 332 22.44 -9.83 6.08
C SER A 332 21.68 -10.04 4.77
N VAL A 333 21.33 -11.30 4.45
CA VAL A 333 20.47 -11.60 3.30
C VAL A 333 19.09 -10.94 3.45
N ALA A 334 18.59 -10.86 4.68
CA ALA A 334 17.36 -10.13 4.98
C ALA A 334 17.37 -8.70 4.43
N SER A 335 18.54 -8.00 4.47
CA SER A 335 18.65 -6.64 3.94
C SER A 335 18.42 -6.57 2.43
N LEU A 336 18.79 -7.62 1.67
CA LEU A 336 18.53 -7.71 0.23
C LEU A 336 17.03 -7.85 -0.02
N PHE A 337 16.36 -8.75 0.71
CA PHE A 337 14.91 -8.94 0.58
C PHE A 337 14.11 -7.70 0.99
N HIS A 338 14.53 -6.98 2.03
CA HIS A 338 13.87 -5.73 2.42
C HIS A 338 13.99 -4.65 1.33
N LEU A 339 15.17 -4.52 0.71
CA LEU A 339 15.35 -3.59 -0.41
C LEU A 339 14.53 -4.02 -1.64
N GLY A 340 14.54 -5.32 -1.98
CA GLY A 340 13.70 -5.86 -3.06
C GLY A 340 12.22 -5.62 -2.83
N TRP A 341 11.75 -5.83 -1.60
CA TRP A 341 10.37 -5.56 -1.21
C TRP A 341 10.01 -4.07 -1.29
N ALA A 342 10.90 -3.21 -0.80
CA ALA A 342 10.73 -1.76 -0.95
C ALA A 342 10.58 -1.36 -2.42
N ARG A 343 11.36 -1.98 -3.33
CA ARG A 343 11.23 -1.72 -4.76
C ARG A 343 9.89 -2.19 -5.33
N VAL A 344 9.39 -3.35 -4.88
CA VAL A 344 8.05 -3.82 -5.26
C VAL A 344 6.99 -2.81 -4.81
N LEU A 345 7.02 -2.40 -3.54
CA LEU A 345 6.07 -1.41 -3.01
C LEU A 345 6.17 -0.06 -3.74
N ALA A 346 7.37 0.41 -4.04
CA ALA A 346 7.56 1.63 -4.82
C ALA A 346 6.91 1.53 -6.21
N GLY A 347 6.99 0.35 -6.84
CA GLY A 347 6.31 0.10 -8.12
C GLY A 347 4.78 0.05 -8.01
N LEU A 348 4.26 -0.48 -6.89
CA LEU A 348 2.81 -0.58 -6.66
C LEU A 348 2.17 0.75 -6.23
N THR A 349 2.93 1.64 -5.61
CA THR A 349 2.42 2.93 -5.08
C THR A 349 2.84 4.13 -5.90
N GLY A 350 3.83 3.99 -6.78
CA GLY A 350 4.43 5.12 -7.52
C GLY A 350 5.30 6.03 -6.66
N SER A 351 5.60 5.67 -5.40
CA SER A 351 6.41 6.46 -4.48
C SER A 351 7.86 5.98 -4.44
N GLN A 352 8.83 6.89 -4.39
CA GLN A 352 10.25 6.57 -4.21
C GLN A 352 10.64 6.38 -2.75
N SER A 353 9.82 6.88 -1.82
CA SER A 353 9.97 6.70 -0.38
C SER A 353 8.83 5.80 0.10
N VAL A 354 9.14 4.62 0.57
CA VAL A 354 8.14 3.64 1.01
C VAL A 354 8.32 3.26 2.46
N VAL A 355 7.18 3.07 3.14
CA VAL A 355 7.13 2.55 4.51
C VAL A 355 6.34 1.24 4.51
N PHE A 356 6.87 0.24 5.16
CA PHE A 356 6.18 -1.03 5.35
C PHE A 356 6.51 -1.62 6.71
N GLY A 357 5.65 -2.51 7.19
CA GLY A 357 5.89 -3.22 8.43
C GLY A 357 6.96 -4.30 8.21
N THR A 358 7.96 -4.33 9.09
CA THR A 358 8.87 -5.47 9.21
C THR A 358 8.63 -6.19 10.52
N VAL A 359 8.52 -7.52 10.45
CA VAL A 359 8.36 -8.35 11.64
C VAL A 359 9.73 -8.60 12.26
N LEU A 360 9.88 -8.21 13.51
CA LEU A 360 11.08 -8.41 14.31
C LEU A 360 10.82 -9.51 15.35
N MET A 361 11.80 -10.37 15.56
CA MET A 361 11.74 -11.43 16.54
C MET A 361 12.49 -11.02 17.80
N GLY A 362 11.77 -10.61 18.84
CA GLY A 362 12.30 -10.12 20.12
C GLY A 362 13.10 -11.11 20.97
N ARG A 363 13.61 -12.19 20.35
CA ARG A 363 14.33 -13.29 21.04
C ARG A 363 15.84 -13.08 21.15
N LEU A 364 16.38 -11.88 20.86
CA LEU A 364 17.83 -11.65 20.74
C LEU A 364 18.63 -11.62 22.06
N LEU A 365 18.02 -11.86 23.21
CA LEU A 365 18.69 -11.76 24.50
C LEU A 365 19.00 -13.13 25.16
N GLY A 366 20.01 -13.83 24.64
CA GLY A 366 20.64 -14.98 25.29
C GLY A 366 20.22 -16.34 24.72
N ALA A 367 21.06 -16.86 23.88
CA ALA A 367 20.83 -17.92 22.90
C ALA A 367 20.28 -19.27 23.40
N GLU A 368 20.36 -19.65 24.65
CA GLU A 368 19.90 -20.98 25.11
C GLU A 368 18.55 -20.95 25.88
N ALA A 369 18.22 -19.81 26.50
CA ALA A 369 16.96 -19.69 27.24
C ALA A 369 15.77 -19.31 26.36
N THR A 370 15.99 -18.60 25.26
CA THR A 370 14.96 -18.05 24.38
C THR A 370 14.33 -19.08 23.44
N GLU A 371 15.03 -20.14 23.07
CA GLU A 371 14.46 -21.26 22.29
C GLU A 371 13.41 -22.06 23.06
N ARG A 372 13.38 -21.94 24.40
CA ARG A 372 12.45 -22.60 25.32
C ARG A 372 11.40 -21.67 25.94
N ALA A 373 11.43 -20.40 25.59
CA ALA A 373 10.45 -19.44 26.05
C ALA A 373 9.20 -19.51 25.15
N LEU A 374 8.02 -19.56 25.79
CA LEU A 374 6.72 -19.60 25.12
C LEU A 374 6.02 -18.26 25.30
N GLY A 375 5.40 -17.75 24.24
CA GLY A 375 4.72 -16.46 24.22
C GLY A 375 4.73 -15.81 22.86
N ILE A 376 4.30 -14.55 22.81
CA ILE A 376 4.39 -13.71 21.60
C ILE A 376 5.62 -12.81 21.72
N PHE A 377 6.66 -13.13 20.97
CA PHE A 377 7.93 -12.40 20.98
C PHE A 377 8.14 -11.55 19.74
N ILE A 378 7.25 -11.67 18.76
CA ILE A 378 7.29 -10.85 17.54
C ILE A 378 6.77 -9.45 17.84
N ASN A 379 7.28 -8.49 17.09
CA ASN A 379 6.72 -7.15 17.01
C ASN A 379 6.81 -6.65 15.57
N THR A 380 5.82 -5.87 15.14
CA THR A 380 5.77 -5.28 13.81
C THR A 380 6.06 -3.80 13.91
N LEU A 381 7.12 -3.34 13.26
CA LEU A 381 7.54 -1.95 13.27
C LEU A 381 7.71 -1.39 11.86
N PRO A 382 7.47 -0.08 11.65
CA PRO A 382 7.67 0.55 10.36
C PRO A 382 9.15 0.61 9.99
N LEU A 383 9.45 0.24 8.75
CA LEU A 383 10.74 0.47 8.13
C LEU A 383 10.53 1.36 6.91
N ARG A 384 11.15 2.56 6.92
CA ARG A 384 11.16 3.46 5.77
C ARG A 384 12.42 3.25 4.94
N LEU A 385 12.28 3.08 3.63
CA LEU A 385 13.36 3.02 2.68
C LEU A 385 13.13 4.03 1.54
N ASP A 386 14.15 4.83 1.28
CA ASP A 386 14.17 5.84 0.23
C ASP A 386 15.02 5.29 -0.93
N LEU A 387 14.40 5.03 -2.08
CA LEU A 387 15.02 4.36 -3.23
C LEU A 387 15.66 5.31 -4.23
N GLY A 388 15.46 6.62 -4.11
CA GLY A 388 15.87 7.66 -5.05
C GLY A 388 17.32 7.55 -5.53
N ASP A 389 18.07 8.64 -5.52
CA ASP A 389 19.39 8.80 -6.16
C ASP A 389 20.55 7.92 -5.62
N GLN A 390 20.25 6.79 -4.98
CA GLN A 390 21.26 5.92 -4.39
C GLN A 390 21.60 4.73 -5.30
N ASP A 391 22.90 4.49 -5.54
CA ASP A 391 23.35 3.25 -6.17
C ASP A 391 23.02 2.03 -5.28
N LEU A 392 22.89 0.85 -5.91
CA LEU A 392 22.46 -0.37 -5.24
C LEU A 392 23.29 -0.76 -4.03
N ARG A 393 24.62 -0.59 -4.11
CA ARG A 393 25.52 -0.97 -2.99
C ARG A 393 25.30 -0.07 -1.79
N THR A 394 25.11 1.22 -2.04
CA THR A 394 24.82 2.22 -1.00
C THR A 394 23.44 1.95 -0.39
N ALA A 395 22.41 1.70 -1.22
CA ALA A 395 21.06 1.40 -0.76
C ALA A 395 21.00 0.11 0.09
N ILE A 396 21.70 -0.97 -0.32
CA ILE A 396 21.78 -2.22 0.45
C ILE A 396 22.43 -2.00 1.82
N ARG A 397 23.54 -1.25 1.89
CA ARG A 397 24.20 -0.96 3.17
C ARG A 397 23.36 -0.06 4.06
N ALA A 398 22.69 0.93 3.48
CA ALA A 398 21.76 1.80 4.22
C ALA A 398 20.58 0.98 4.78
N THR A 399 20.00 0.09 3.99
CA THR A 399 18.95 -0.84 4.44
C THR A 399 19.43 -1.71 5.60
N HIS A 400 20.64 -2.30 5.49
CA HIS A 400 21.21 -3.10 6.55
C HIS A 400 21.43 -2.31 7.84
N GLN A 401 21.92 -1.08 7.73
CA GLN A 401 22.13 -0.21 8.88
C GLN A 401 20.80 0.20 9.53
N ARG A 402 19.79 0.55 8.74
CA ARG A 402 18.43 0.88 9.23
C ARG A 402 17.81 -0.30 9.97
N LEU A 403 17.85 -1.51 9.40
CA LEU A 403 17.39 -2.73 10.06
C LEU A 403 18.12 -2.99 11.38
N THR A 404 19.45 -2.89 11.38
CA THR A 404 20.27 -3.07 12.59
C THR A 404 19.92 -2.05 13.68
N THR A 405 19.62 -0.81 13.28
CA THR A 405 19.21 0.22 14.23
C THR A 405 17.80 -0.04 14.74
N LEU A 406 16.86 -0.40 13.85
CA LEU A 406 15.48 -0.71 14.19
C LEU A 406 15.38 -1.87 15.20
N MET A 407 16.24 -2.90 15.08
CA MET A 407 16.31 -4.03 16.02
C MET A 407 16.64 -3.60 17.45
N ARG A 408 17.28 -2.43 17.68
CA ARG A 408 17.47 -1.89 19.03
C ARG A 408 16.17 -1.34 19.62
N HIS A 409 15.21 -1.03 18.76
CA HIS A 409 13.91 -0.49 19.14
C HIS A 409 12.80 -1.53 18.99
N GLU A 410 13.13 -2.83 18.93
CA GLU A 410 12.18 -3.92 18.66
C GLU A 410 11.02 -4.00 19.65
N HIS A 411 11.17 -3.44 20.85
CA HIS A 411 10.12 -3.39 21.88
C HIS A 411 9.27 -2.11 21.86
N ALA A 412 9.43 -1.24 20.86
CA ALA A 412 8.61 -0.04 20.74
C ALA A 412 7.16 -0.37 20.33
N PRO A 413 6.16 0.33 20.87
CA PRO A 413 4.79 0.21 20.36
C PRO A 413 4.65 0.78 18.95
N LEU A 414 3.93 0.10 18.06
CA LEU A 414 3.61 0.61 16.72
C LEU A 414 2.86 1.95 16.79
N ALA A 415 1.96 2.10 17.76
CA ALA A 415 1.22 3.34 17.99
C ALA A 415 2.14 4.55 18.27
N LEU A 416 3.29 4.34 18.94
CA LEU A 416 4.28 5.40 19.14
C LEU A 416 4.91 5.82 17.79
N ALA A 417 5.29 4.85 16.97
CA ALA A 417 5.84 5.13 15.63
C ALA A 417 4.84 5.90 14.75
N GLN A 418 3.56 5.52 14.80
CA GLN A 418 2.46 6.22 14.11
C GLN A 418 2.40 7.71 14.53
N ARG A 419 2.43 8.00 15.84
CA ARG A 419 2.41 9.37 16.36
C ARG A 419 3.64 10.21 15.98
N CYS A 420 4.74 9.56 15.63
CA CYS A 420 5.97 10.23 15.20
C CYS A 420 5.99 10.66 13.72
N SER A 421 4.95 10.35 12.95
CA SER A 421 4.80 10.72 11.54
C SER A 421 3.87 11.91 11.33
N GLY A 422 3.84 12.46 10.11
CA GLY A 422 2.85 13.46 9.68
C GLY A 422 1.52 12.85 9.22
N VAL A 423 1.41 11.52 9.13
CA VAL A 423 0.17 10.84 8.69
C VAL A 423 -0.88 10.91 9.78
N ALA A 424 -2.01 11.54 9.47
CA ALA A 424 -3.11 11.74 10.42
C ALA A 424 -3.85 10.42 10.71
N ALA A 425 -4.11 10.14 12.00
CA ALA A 425 -5.01 9.05 12.40
C ALA A 425 -6.45 9.32 11.88
N PRO A 426 -7.22 8.30 11.49
CA PRO A 426 -6.97 6.86 11.66
C PRO A 426 -6.20 6.18 10.52
N THR A 427 -5.67 6.93 9.55
CA THR A 427 -4.96 6.36 8.40
C THR A 427 -3.71 5.62 8.84
N PRO A 428 -3.51 4.33 8.47
CA PRO A 428 -2.32 3.57 8.83
C PRO A 428 -1.11 4.05 8.02
N LEU A 429 0.10 3.91 8.57
CA LEU A 429 1.35 4.23 7.86
C LEU A 429 1.59 3.35 6.64
N PHE A 430 1.15 2.10 6.72
CA PHE A 430 1.36 1.08 5.70
C PHE A 430 0.26 0.01 5.80
N ASN A 431 0.05 -0.70 4.70
CA ASN A 431 -0.84 -1.87 4.61
C ASN A 431 -0.12 -3.16 4.17
N ALA A 432 1.21 -3.12 4.10
CA ALA A 432 2.04 -4.22 3.64
C ALA A 432 3.09 -4.62 4.68
N LEU A 433 3.33 -5.93 4.85
CA LEU A 433 4.34 -6.48 5.76
C LEU A 433 5.39 -7.31 5.02
N LEU A 434 6.62 -7.30 5.55
CA LEU A 434 7.63 -8.30 5.25
C LEU A 434 8.01 -9.06 6.53
N ASN A 435 7.90 -10.38 6.49
CA ASN A 435 8.28 -11.28 7.56
C ASN A 435 9.46 -12.15 7.10
N TYR A 436 10.68 -11.87 7.58
CA TYR A 436 11.85 -12.69 7.28
C TYR A 436 12.10 -13.68 8.42
N ARG A 437 11.95 -14.97 8.15
CA ARG A 437 12.02 -16.04 9.14
C ARG A 437 13.19 -16.98 8.86
N HIS A 438 13.89 -17.40 9.92
CA HIS A 438 14.78 -18.55 9.86
C HIS A 438 13.97 -19.80 10.22
N SER A 439 13.70 -20.64 9.26
CA SER A 439 12.91 -21.87 9.45
C SER A 439 13.83 -23.06 9.28
N ALA A 440 13.68 -24.07 10.13
CA ALA A 440 14.32 -25.36 9.85
C ALA A 440 13.69 -25.96 8.58
N PRO A 441 14.48 -26.62 7.70
CA PRO A 441 13.91 -27.38 6.61
C PRO A 441 12.85 -28.32 7.18
N ALA A 442 11.64 -28.32 6.60
CA ALA A 442 10.66 -29.36 6.96
C ALA A 442 11.35 -30.70 6.72
N GLU A 443 11.64 -31.44 7.80
CA GLU A 443 12.16 -32.80 7.65
C GLU A 443 11.17 -33.56 6.77
N ALA A 444 11.66 -34.07 5.63
CA ALA A 444 10.88 -34.86 4.70
C ALA A 444 10.57 -36.22 5.31
N GLY A 445 9.60 -36.22 6.16
CA GLY A 445 9.00 -37.29 6.88
C GLY A 445 8.01 -36.61 7.79
N SER A 446 6.73 -36.54 7.37
CA SER A 446 5.66 -36.37 8.33
C SER A 446 5.83 -37.51 9.32
N GLU A 447 6.57 -37.27 10.43
CA GLU A 447 6.43 -38.08 11.60
C GLU A 447 4.95 -37.97 11.97
N THR A 448 4.17 -38.88 11.44
CA THR A 448 2.87 -39.17 11.98
C THR A 448 3.13 -39.43 13.46
N TRP A 449 2.75 -38.48 14.30
CA TRP A 449 2.81 -38.70 15.75
C TRP A 449 1.98 -39.94 16.08
N GLN A 450 2.50 -41.13 15.77
CA GLN A 450 1.85 -42.45 16.04
C GLN A 450 0.31 -42.38 16.07
N GLY A 451 -0.35 -42.03 14.97
CA GLY A 451 -1.80 -41.93 14.85
C GLY A 451 -2.39 -40.52 15.08
N ILE A 452 -1.58 -39.47 15.09
CA ILE A 452 -2.01 -38.06 15.07
C ILE A 452 -1.47 -37.39 13.80
N GLN A 453 -2.35 -36.76 13.03
CA GLN A 453 -2.00 -36.06 11.79
C GLN A 453 -2.50 -34.61 11.85
N VAL A 454 -1.64 -33.65 11.53
CA VAL A 454 -2.05 -32.27 11.28
C VAL A 454 -2.66 -32.19 9.89
N LEU A 455 -3.90 -31.78 9.78
CA LEU A 455 -4.62 -31.66 8.50
C LEU A 455 -4.48 -30.27 7.89
N HIS A 456 -4.65 -29.24 8.71
CA HIS A 456 -4.61 -27.85 8.27
C HIS A 456 -4.20 -26.95 9.43
N ALA A 457 -3.35 -25.97 9.13
CA ALA A 457 -3.01 -24.89 10.05
C ALA A 457 -3.22 -23.59 9.30
N GLN A 458 -4.07 -22.70 9.83
CA GLN A 458 -4.37 -21.43 9.20
C GLN A 458 -3.76 -20.30 10.02
N GLU A 459 -2.79 -19.62 9.43
CA GLU A 459 -2.30 -18.33 9.92
C GLU A 459 -3.07 -17.21 9.22
N ARG A 460 -3.58 -16.26 9.97
CA ARG A 460 -4.27 -15.08 9.44
C ARG A 460 -3.53 -13.82 9.85
N SER A 461 -3.47 -12.86 8.96
CA SER A 461 -2.99 -11.51 9.22
C SER A 461 -4.13 -10.53 8.95
N ASN A 462 -4.18 -9.46 9.71
CA ASN A 462 -5.08 -8.33 9.47
C ASN A 462 -4.55 -7.35 8.40
N TYR A 463 -3.35 -7.60 7.87
CA TYR A 463 -2.79 -6.77 6.80
C TYR A 463 -3.18 -7.31 5.43
N PRO A 464 -3.62 -6.43 4.50
CA PRO A 464 -4.03 -6.82 3.15
C PRO A 464 -2.96 -7.50 2.32
N LEU A 465 -1.69 -7.27 2.66
CA LEU A 465 -0.55 -7.78 1.91
C LEU A 465 0.59 -8.16 2.86
N VAL A 466 0.86 -9.44 2.97
CA VAL A 466 1.97 -9.99 3.76
C VAL A 466 2.86 -10.86 2.90
N VAL A 467 4.16 -10.62 2.94
CA VAL A 467 5.15 -11.50 2.31
C VAL A 467 6.05 -12.08 3.40
N SER A 468 6.08 -13.40 3.49
CA SER A 468 7.02 -14.16 4.31
C SER A 468 8.17 -14.69 3.46
N VAL A 469 9.39 -14.51 3.95
CA VAL A 469 10.60 -15.07 3.36
C VAL A 469 11.15 -16.09 4.36
N ASP A 470 11.04 -17.37 4.02
CA ASP A 470 11.57 -18.46 4.83
C ASP A 470 13.00 -18.78 4.41
N ASP A 471 13.94 -18.52 5.29
CA ASP A 471 15.34 -18.91 5.15
C ASP A 471 15.54 -20.33 5.71
N LEU A 472 15.59 -21.31 4.79
CA LEU A 472 15.72 -22.73 5.09
C LEU A 472 17.18 -23.19 5.20
N GLY A 473 18.12 -22.28 5.40
CA GLY A 473 19.56 -22.56 5.47
C GLY A 473 20.24 -22.55 4.09
N GLU A 474 19.85 -23.37 3.13
CA GLU A 474 20.38 -23.37 1.77
C GLU A 474 19.39 -22.76 0.75
N ALA A 475 18.11 -23.00 0.92
CA ALA A 475 17.05 -22.51 0.07
C ALA A 475 16.31 -21.31 0.68
N PHE A 476 15.54 -20.60 -0.15
CA PHE A 476 14.55 -19.63 0.28
C PHE A 476 13.18 -20.00 -0.30
N SER A 477 12.13 -19.73 0.49
CA SER A 477 10.75 -19.80 0.05
C SER A 477 10.07 -18.46 0.27
N LEU A 478 9.26 -18.02 -0.67
CA LEU A 478 8.43 -16.83 -0.59
C LEU A 478 6.97 -17.25 -0.42
N THR A 479 6.30 -16.77 0.61
CA THR A 479 4.86 -16.98 0.77
C THR A 479 4.18 -15.61 0.80
N ALA A 480 3.29 -15.37 -0.16
CA ALA A 480 2.43 -14.19 -0.16
C ALA A 480 1.04 -14.54 0.37
N GLN A 481 0.55 -13.78 1.33
CA GLN A 481 -0.84 -13.80 1.80
C GLN A 481 -1.47 -12.45 1.46
N THR A 482 -2.61 -12.49 0.78
CA THR A 482 -3.22 -11.29 0.22
C THR A 482 -4.72 -11.27 0.42
N SER A 483 -5.29 -10.07 0.50
CA SER A 483 -6.74 -9.92 0.38
C SER A 483 -7.24 -10.45 -0.99
N PRO A 484 -8.51 -10.83 -1.12
CA PRO A 484 -9.04 -11.50 -2.33
C PRO A 484 -8.88 -10.71 -3.63
N GLN A 485 -8.61 -9.42 -3.53
CA GLN A 485 -8.46 -8.50 -4.68
C GLN A 485 -7.04 -8.52 -5.27
N ILE A 486 -6.07 -9.12 -4.54
CA ILE A 486 -4.67 -9.15 -4.94
C ILE A 486 -4.28 -10.60 -5.23
N ASP A 487 -3.69 -10.84 -6.39
CA ASP A 487 -3.15 -12.16 -6.75
C ASP A 487 -1.82 -12.41 -6.03
N PRO A 488 -1.75 -13.37 -5.08
CA PRO A 488 -0.53 -13.65 -4.32
C PRO A 488 0.60 -14.21 -5.20
N GLN A 489 0.28 -14.89 -6.29
CA GLN A 489 1.28 -15.40 -7.23
C GLN A 489 2.05 -14.25 -7.90
N ARG A 490 1.36 -13.18 -8.29
CA ARG A 490 2.00 -11.97 -8.86
C ARG A 490 2.94 -11.31 -7.86
N ILE A 491 2.56 -11.23 -6.59
CA ILE A 491 3.40 -10.63 -5.55
C ILE A 491 4.70 -11.41 -5.38
N CYS A 492 4.65 -12.75 -5.30
CA CYS A 492 5.85 -13.58 -5.26
C CYS A 492 6.73 -13.39 -6.50
N ALA A 493 6.12 -13.34 -7.69
CA ALA A 493 6.84 -13.15 -8.95
C ALA A 493 7.52 -11.78 -9.03
N TYR A 494 6.88 -10.71 -8.52
CA TYR A 494 7.49 -9.39 -8.45
C TYR A 494 8.73 -9.37 -7.55
N LEU A 495 8.63 -9.95 -6.36
CA LEU A 495 9.77 -10.00 -5.45
C LEU A 495 10.89 -10.87 -6.02
N GLN A 496 10.57 -12.05 -6.59
CA GLN A 496 11.56 -12.89 -7.27
C GLN A 496 12.29 -12.10 -8.37
N ARG A 497 11.55 -11.44 -9.27
CA ARG A 497 12.15 -10.66 -10.36
C ARG A 497 13.02 -9.52 -9.85
N ALA A 498 12.58 -8.81 -8.81
CA ALA A 498 13.38 -7.77 -8.18
C ALA A 498 14.70 -8.31 -7.62
N MET A 499 14.68 -9.51 -7.00
CA MET A 499 15.89 -10.17 -6.49
C MET A 499 16.83 -10.64 -7.60
N GLU A 500 16.31 -11.18 -8.70
CA GLU A 500 17.07 -11.55 -9.89
C GLU A 500 17.79 -10.35 -10.49
N HIS A 501 17.05 -9.25 -10.74
CA HIS A 501 17.61 -8.05 -11.34
C HIS A 501 18.60 -7.34 -10.41
N LEU A 502 18.35 -7.37 -9.10
CA LEU A 502 19.30 -6.86 -8.10
C LEU A 502 20.67 -7.55 -8.24
N LEU A 503 20.71 -8.87 -8.41
CA LEU A 503 21.96 -9.61 -8.62
C LEU A 503 22.58 -9.32 -9.98
N GLU A 504 21.77 -9.28 -11.05
CA GLU A 504 22.24 -8.92 -12.39
C GLU A 504 22.89 -7.53 -12.40
N ALA A 505 22.24 -6.56 -11.77
CA ALA A 505 22.73 -5.19 -11.70
C ALA A 505 24.00 -5.06 -10.84
N LEU A 506 24.10 -5.78 -9.72
CA LEU A 506 25.33 -5.81 -8.89
C LEU A 506 26.53 -6.40 -9.63
N ASP A 507 26.30 -7.39 -10.51
CA ASP A 507 27.36 -8.04 -11.28
C ASP A 507 27.77 -7.22 -12.52
N GLN A 508 26.82 -6.62 -13.23
CA GLN A 508 27.06 -6.00 -14.55
C GLN A 508 27.12 -4.47 -14.51
N SER A 509 26.33 -3.84 -13.61
CA SER A 509 26.16 -2.39 -13.58
C SER A 509 26.02 -1.88 -12.13
N PRO A 510 27.07 -1.94 -11.30
CA PRO A 510 26.98 -1.65 -9.86
C PRO A 510 26.58 -0.20 -9.51
N LEU A 511 26.54 0.69 -10.49
CA LEU A 511 26.06 2.07 -10.36
C LEU A 511 24.55 2.21 -10.68
N THR A 512 23.86 1.11 -11.00
CA THR A 512 22.41 1.12 -11.16
C THR A 512 21.75 1.66 -9.90
N LEU A 513 20.79 2.59 -10.06
CA LEU A 513 20.06 3.15 -8.94
C LEU A 513 19.02 2.13 -8.41
N ALA A 514 18.76 2.17 -7.12
CA ALA A 514 17.81 1.25 -6.49
C ALA A 514 16.38 1.38 -7.07
N GLU A 515 15.98 2.58 -7.46
CA GLU A 515 14.71 2.86 -8.14
C GLU A 515 14.60 2.21 -9.54
N GLN A 516 15.72 1.93 -10.20
CA GLN A 516 15.77 1.35 -11.54
C GLN A 516 15.71 -0.18 -11.55
N LEU A 517 15.64 -0.82 -10.38
CA LEU A 517 15.46 -2.26 -10.31
C LEU A 517 14.14 -2.65 -11.01
N ASP A 518 14.23 -3.58 -11.95
CA ASP A 518 13.06 -4.14 -12.63
C ASP A 518 12.39 -5.18 -11.71
N MET A 519 11.09 -5.03 -11.52
CA MET A 519 10.27 -5.96 -10.72
C MET A 519 9.22 -6.68 -11.57
N LEU A 520 9.03 -6.27 -12.84
CA LEU A 520 8.00 -6.86 -13.69
C LEU A 520 8.51 -8.16 -14.35
N PRO A 521 7.83 -9.29 -14.15
CA PRO A 521 8.09 -10.50 -14.93
C PRO A 521 7.96 -10.23 -16.43
N LEU A 522 8.79 -10.89 -17.24
CA LEU A 522 8.82 -10.64 -18.68
C LEU A 522 7.46 -10.90 -19.35
N GLU A 523 6.73 -11.90 -18.91
CA GLU A 523 5.40 -12.22 -19.43
C GLU A 523 4.41 -11.09 -19.14
N GLU A 524 4.41 -10.57 -17.92
CA GLU A 524 3.54 -9.44 -17.54
C GLU A 524 3.93 -8.17 -18.28
N ARG A 525 5.23 -7.86 -18.38
CA ARG A 525 5.72 -6.74 -19.17
C ARG A 525 5.27 -6.84 -20.63
N THR A 526 5.35 -8.02 -21.22
CA THR A 526 4.89 -8.29 -22.59
C THR A 526 3.38 -8.10 -22.70
N HIS A 527 2.63 -8.61 -21.72
CA HIS A 527 1.18 -8.43 -21.64
C HIS A 527 0.79 -6.94 -21.58
N LEU A 528 1.41 -6.16 -20.70
CA LEU A 528 1.17 -4.73 -20.58
C LEU A 528 1.51 -3.96 -21.85
N LEU A 529 2.61 -4.27 -22.51
CA LEU A 529 3.08 -3.56 -23.68
C LEU A 529 2.36 -3.95 -24.99
N GLN A 530 1.90 -5.20 -25.11
CA GLN A 530 1.31 -5.72 -26.33
C GLN A 530 -0.22 -5.89 -26.26
N TYR A 531 -0.73 -6.30 -25.11
CA TYR A 531 -2.17 -6.59 -24.95
C TYR A 531 -2.98 -5.32 -24.66
N PHE A 532 -2.45 -4.43 -23.82
CA PHE A 532 -3.07 -3.13 -23.54
C PHE A 532 -2.73 -2.06 -24.57
N ASN A 533 -1.75 -2.31 -25.43
CA ASN A 533 -1.41 -1.46 -26.56
C ASN A 533 -1.61 -2.25 -27.86
N PRO A 534 -2.85 -2.32 -28.37
CA PRO A 534 -3.08 -2.98 -29.66
C PRO A 534 -2.21 -2.34 -30.74
N GLN A 535 -1.88 -3.15 -31.79
CA GLN A 535 -1.07 -2.69 -32.93
C GLN A 535 -1.62 -1.36 -33.46
N PRO A 536 -0.75 -0.43 -33.88
CA PRO A 536 -1.18 0.84 -34.42
C PRO A 536 -2.20 0.59 -35.54
N SER A 537 -3.42 1.08 -35.36
CA SER A 537 -4.40 1.09 -36.44
C SER A 537 -4.02 2.24 -37.36
N ASP A 538 -3.90 1.97 -38.66
CA ASP A 538 -3.82 3.02 -39.67
C ASP A 538 -5.18 3.76 -39.70
N PHE A 539 -5.35 4.70 -38.81
CA PHE A 539 -6.47 5.62 -38.92
C PHE A 539 -6.16 6.55 -40.10
N ALA A 540 -6.90 6.37 -41.18
CA ALA A 540 -6.65 7.09 -42.46
C ALA A 540 -7.02 8.57 -42.33
N GLY A 541 -6.16 9.34 -41.67
CA GLY A 541 -6.37 10.76 -41.37
C GLY A 541 -5.86 11.72 -42.43
N SER A 542 -6.23 11.56 -43.68
CA SER A 542 -5.92 12.59 -44.69
C SER A 542 -6.87 13.79 -44.69
N LEU A 543 -8.08 13.62 -44.15
CA LEU A 543 -9.10 14.68 -44.07
C LEU A 543 -8.85 15.62 -42.90
N THR A 544 -9.21 16.89 -43.06
CA THR A 544 -9.33 17.82 -41.95
C THR A 544 -10.66 17.64 -41.19
N LEU A 545 -10.80 18.13 -39.95
CA LEU A 545 -12.02 17.96 -39.13
C LEU A 545 -13.26 18.53 -39.84
N GLN A 546 -13.17 19.71 -40.41
CA GLN A 546 -14.31 20.32 -41.13
C GLN A 546 -14.76 19.47 -42.31
N GLN A 547 -13.83 18.85 -43.08
CA GLN A 547 -14.16 17.96 -44.17
C GLN A 547 -14.92 16.70 -43.70
N ARG A 548 -14.65 16.20 -42.48
CA ARG A 548 -15.40 15.09 -41.92
C ARG A 548 -16.82 15.53 -41.56
N ILE A 549 -16.97 16.70 -40.95
CA ILE A 549 -18.29 17.24 -40.52
C ILE A 549 -19.18 17.54 -41.74
N GLU A 550 -18.59 18.03 -42.85
CA GLU A 550 -19.28 18.34 -44.11
C GLU A 550 -19.94 17.10 -44.79
N GLN A 551 -19.55 15.89 -44.39
CA GLN A 551 -20.07 14.66 -45.00
C GLN A 551 -21.36 14.17 -44.34
N HIS A 552 -21.80 14.79 -43.23
CA HIS A 552 -23.02 14.35 -42.53
C HIS A 552 -24.31 14.89 -43.19
N ALA A 553 -25.41 14.19 -42.92
CA ALA A 553 -26.72 14.57 -43.42
C ALA A 553 -27.12 15.97 -42.86
N PRO A 554 -27.43 16.93 -43.70
CA PRO A 554 -27.68 18.31 -43.28
C PRO A 554 -28.80 18.50 -42.28
N GLU A 555 -29.80 17.63 -42.35
CA GLU A 555 -31.00 17.66 -41.49
C GLU A 555 -30.78 17.04 -40.10
N SER A 556 -29.68 16.29 -39.89
CA SER A 556 -29.39 15.69 -38.61
C SER A 556 -29.00 16.77 -37.58
N VAL A 557 -29.40 16.58 -36.33
CA VAL A 557 -29.09 17.52 -35.24
C VAL A 557 -27.63 17.37 -34.84
N ALA A 558 -26.85 18.45 -34.96
CA ALA A 558 -25.47 18.52 -34.58
C ALA A 558 -25.27 18.89 -33.09
N ALA A 559 -26.08 19.88 -32.63
CA ALA A 559 -25.97 20.32 -31.23
C ALA A 559 -27.29 20.84 -30.67
N GLN A 560 -27.46 20.77 -29.35
CA GLN A 560 -28.68 21.19 -28.67
C GLN A 560 -28.37 21.88 -27.33
N VAL A 561 -29.11 22.98 -27.06
CA VAL A 561 -29.13 23.70 -25.76
C VAL A 561 -30.58 23.93 -25.35
N GLY A 562 -31.08 23.23 -24.34
CA GLY A 562 -32.52 23.29 -24.00
C GLY A 562 -33.40 22.93 -25.18
N GLU A 563 -34.30 23.84 -25.58
CA GLU A 563 -35.17 23.67 -26.75
C GLU A 563 -34.57 24.12 -28.09
N GLN A 564 -33.42 24.81 -28.05
CA GLN A 564 -32.72 25.27 -29.23
C GLN A 564 -31.84 24.16 -29.80
N SER A 565 -31.94 23.92 -31.10
CA SER A 565 -31.09 22.94 -31.79
C SER A 565 -30.44 23.59 -33.03
N LEU A 566 -29.33 23.05 -33.45
CA LEU A 566 -28.60 23.39 -34.63
C LEU A 566 -28.32 22.09 -35.41
N ASN A 567 -28.86 22.01 -36.66
CA ASN A 567 -28.55 20.85 -37.49
C ASN A 567 -27.21 21.01 -38.21
N TYR A 568 -26.68 19.92 -38.80
CA TYR A 568 -25.39 19.93 -39.49
C TYR A 568 -25.35 20.90 -40.67
N GLY A 569 -26.46 21.05 -41.41
CA GLY A 569 -26.57 22.00 -42.51
C GLY A 569 -26.50 23.44 -42.05
N GLU A 570 -27.26 23.80 -41.01
CA GLU A 570 -27.21 25.15 -40.42
C GLU A 570 -25.83 25.47 -39.79
N LEU A 571 -25.27 24.51 -39.08
CA LEU A 571 -23.89 24.64 -38.54
C LEU A 571 -22.90 24.92 -39.67
N ASN A 572 -22.94 24.15 -40.74
CA ASN A 572 -22.08 24.27 -41.90
C ASN A 572 -22.22 25.64 -42.57
N LEU A 573 -23.46 26.05 -42.88
CA LEU A 573 -23.74 27.34 -43.59
C LEU A 573 -23.29 28.55 -42.75
N ARG A 574 -23.61 28.56 -41.45
CA ARG A 574 -23.20 29.64 -40.56
C ARG A 574 -21.69 29.69 -40.42
N ALA A 575 -21.03 28.54 -40.30
CA ALA A 575 -19.57 28.45 -40.22
C ALA A 575 -18.91 28.87 -41.53
N ASN A 576 -19.49 28.53 -42.74
CA ASN A 576 -19.00 28.98 -44.03
C ASN A 576 -18.98 30.52 -44.15
N ALA A 577 -20.08 31.17 -43.77
CA ALA A 577 -20.20 32.61 -43.82
C ALA A 577 -19.11 33.32 -43.00
N LEU A 578 -18.90 32.89 -41.77
CA LEU A 578 -17.87 33.41 -40.89
C LEU A 578 -16.46 33.07 -41.39
N ALA A 579 -16.24 31.86 -41.89
CA ALA A 579 -14.92 31.43 -42.44
C ALA A 579 -14.51 32.26 -43.66
N HIS A 580 -15.41 32.52 -44.59
CA HIS A 580 -15.13 33.43 -45.73
C HIS A 580 -14.85 34.85 -45.25
N HIS A 581 -15.51 35.32 -44.22
CA HIS A 581 -15.20 36.61 -43.61
C HIS A 581 -13.78 36.63 -43.01
N LEU A 582 -13.39 35.59 -42.24
CA LEU A 582 -12.02 35.48 -41.71
C LEU A 582 -10.95 35.46 -42.82
N ILE A 583 -11.19 34.70 -43.89
CA ILE A 583 -10.30 34.67 -45.07
C ILE A 583 -10.19 36.04 -45.70
N SER A 584 -11.29 36.81 -45.80
CA SER A 584 -11.25 38.19 -46.33
C SER A 584 -10.45 39.16 -45.49
N LEU A 585 -10.35 38.91 -44.17
CA LEU A 585 -9.49 39.65 -43.22
C LEU A 585 -8.03 39.25 -43.30
N GLY A 586 -7.69 38.30 -44.18
CA GLY A 586 -6.32 37.84 -44.37
C GLY A 586 -5.88 36.68 -43.49
N VAL A 587 -6.81 35.97 -42.85
CA VAL A 587 -6.50 34.69 -42.12
C VAL A 587 -6.03 33.65 -43.14
N ARG A 588 -4.96 32.94 -42.82
CA ARG A 588 -4.30 31.89 -43.61
C ARG A 588 -4.07 30.63 -42.83
N THR A 589 -3.65 29.58 -43.50
CA THR A 589 -3.27 28.31 -42.91
C THR A 589 -2.24 28.51 -41.78
N ASP A 590 -2.46 27.85 -40.65
CA ASP A 590 -1.65 27.91 -39.42
C ASP A 590 -1.66 29.28 -38.70
N ASP A 591 -2.45 30.26 -39.16
CA ASP A 591 -2.75 31.44 -38.35
C ASP A 591 -3.55 31.01 -37.09
N ARG A 592 -3.44 31.79 -36.03
CA ARG A 592 -4.21 31.60 -34.80
C ARG A 592 -5.36 32.61 -34.76
N VAL A 593 -6.54 32.10 -34.47
CA VAL A 593 -7.74 32.92 -34.22
C VAL A 593 -8.20 32.65 -32.81
N ALA A 594 -8.16 33.70 -31.96
CA ALA A 594 -8.63 33.55 -30.58
C ALA A 594 -10.17 33.53 -30.53
N VAL A 595 -10.73 32.62 -29.77
CA VAL A 595 -12.17 32.54 -29.53
C VAL A 595 -12.43 32.75 -28.04
N MET A 596 -12.85 33.95 -27.65
CA MET A 596 -13.22 34.30 -26.28
C MET A 596 -14.74 34.27 -26.14
N ALA A 597 -15.26 33.17 -25.62
CA ALA A 597 -16.70 32.92 -25.65
C ALA A 597 -17.18 32.10 -24.45
N ARG A 598 -18.44 32.30 -24.10
CA ARG A 598 -19.18 31.35 -23.27
C ARG A 598 -19.65 30.18 -24.13
N ARG A 599 -19.84 29.02 -23.50
CA ARG A 599 -20.40 27.84 -24.18
C ARG A 599 -21.77 28.13 -24.80
N GLY A 600 -21.99 27.63 -26.01
CA GLY A 600 -23.24 27.78 -26.71
C GLY A 600 -23.16 27.35 -28.19
N LEU A 601 -24.30 27.33 -28.89
CA LEU A 601 -24.34 26.93 -30.30
C LEU A 601 -23.50 27.83 -31.20
N ASP A 602 -23.50 29.15 -30.97
CA ASP A 602 -22.71 30.11 -31.74
C ASP A 602 -21.19 29.91 -31.56
N THR A 603 -20.78 29.41 -30.37
CA THR A 603 -19.37 29.11 -30.09
C THR A 603 -18.89 27.94 -30.95
N LEU A 604 -19.75 26.91 -31.14
CA LEU A 604 -19.45 25.79 -32.04
C LEU A 604 -19.33 26.26 -33.49
N VAL A 605 -20.20 27.15 -33.92
CA VAL A 605 -20.11 27.82 -35.25
C VAL A 605 -18.77 28.57 -35.41
N ALA A 606 -18.38 29.32 -34.38
CA ALA A 606 -17.13 30.09 -34.41
C ALA A 606 -15.91 29.15 -34.49
N MET A 607 -15.86 28.10 -33.67
CA MET A 607 -14.75 27.13 -33.71
C MET A 607 -14.64 26.43 -35.06
N LEU A 608 -15.75 25.97 -35.64
CA LEU A 608 -15.79 25.33 -36.96
C LEU A 608 -15.40 26.32 -38.05
N ALA A 609 -15.83 27.57 -37.98
CA ALA A 609 -15.45 28.62 -38.96
C ALA A 609 -13.95 28.89 -38.97
N VAL A 610 -13.31 28.89 -37.80
CA VAL A 610 -11.84 29.01 -37.70
C VAL A 610 -11.16 27.88 -38.46
N LEU A 611 -11.56 26.62 -38.18
CA LEU A 611 -11.00 25.45 -38.89
C LEU A 611 -11.26 25.52 -40.42
N LYS A 612 -12.44 25.96 -40.84
CA LYS A 612 -12.77 26.17 -42.27
C LYS A 612 -11.94 27.27 -42.92
N SER A 613 -11.49 28.24 -42.16
CA SER A 613 -10.58 29.29 -42.67
C SER A 613 -9.13 28.81 -42.85
N GLY A 614 -8.80 27.62 -42.37
CA GLY A 614 -7.47 27.00 -42.36
C GLY A 614 -6.63 27.37 -41.13
N ALA A 615 -7.19 28.14 -40.20
CA ALA A 615 -6.51 28.57 -38.97
C ALA A 615 -6.78 27.57 -37.81
N GLY A 616 -5.90 27.62 -36.79
CA GLY A 616 -6.15 26.98 -35.51
C GLY A 616 -6.85 27.92 -34.52
N TYR A 617 -7.85 27.44 -33.81
CA TYR A 617 -8.51 28.25 -32.77
C TYR A 617 -7.73 28.22 -31.46
N VAL A 618 -7.77 29.36 -30.74
CA VAL A 618 -7.22 29.52 -29.38
C VAL A 618 -8.39 29.81 -28.45
N PRO A 619 -8.87 28.83 -27.63
CA PRO A 619 -9.98 29.06 -26.75
C PRO A 619 -9.53 29.92 -25.56
N VAL A 620 -10.26 30.96 -25.26
CA VAL A 620 -10.06 31.85 -24.13
C VAL A 620 -11.32 31.88 -23.28
N ASP A 621 -11.23 31.35 -22.07
CA ASP A 621 -12.36 31.32 -21.15
C ASP A 621 -12.58 32.73 -20.56
N PRO A 622 -13.75 33.31 -20.74
CA PRO A 622 -14.05 34.63 -20.21
C PRO A 622 -14.18 34.69 -18.66
N SER A 623 -14.16 33.56 -17.96
CA SER A 623 -14.12 33.51 -16.50
C SER A 623 -12.73 33.82 -15.92
N HIS A 624 -11.69 33.74 -16.74
CA HIS A 624 -10.33 34.05 -16.31
C HIS A 624 -10.17 35.52 -15.89
N PRO A 625 -9.24 35.82 -14.95
CA PRO A 625 -8.83 37.20 -14.64
C PRO A 625 -8.35 37.93 -15.89
N ASP A 626 -8.56 39.25 -15.95
CA ASP A 626 -8.21 40.08 -17.11
C ASP A 626 -6.72 40.03 -17.46
N GLU A 627 -5.83 39.94 -16.48
CA GLU A 627 -4.39 39.75 -16.68
C GLU A 627 -4.07 38.44 -17.42
N ARG A 628 -4.77 37.37 -17.09
CA ARG A 628 -4.61 36.07 -17.75
C ARG A 628 -5.13 36.12 -19.18
N ILE A 629 -6.28 36.73 -19.41
CA ILE A 629 -6.84 36.95 -20.76
C ILE A 629 -5.84 37.76 -21.62
N ALA A 630 -5.32 38.86 -21.07
CA ALA A 630 -4.34 39.69 -21.77
C ALA A 630 -3.06 38.92 -22.11
N TYR A 631 -2.55 38.09 -21.18
CA TYR A 631 -1.40 37.23 -21.43
C TYR A 631 -1.67 36.23 -22.57
N LEU A 632 -2.78 35.48 -22.49
CA LEU A 632 -3.14 34.47 -23.51
C LEU A 632 -3.24 35.11 -24.92
N LEU A 633 -3.88 36.28 -25.02
CA LEU A 633 -4.04 37.00 -26.29
C LEU A 633 -2.72 37.60 -26.79
N SER A 634 -1.86 38.07 -25.89
CA SER A 634 -0.55 38.58 -26.24
C SER A 634 0.40 37.50 -26.73
N ASP A 635 0.50 36.40 -26.00
CA ASP A 635 1.40 35.27 -26.29
C ASP A 635 0.98 34.51 -27.56
N SER A 636 -0.32 34.22 -27.71
CA SER A 636 -0.84 33.53 -28.90
C SER A 636 -0.78 34.41 -30.17
N ALA A 637 -0.67 35.71 -30.02
CA ALA A 637 -0.61 36.69 -31.12
C ALA A 637 -1.62 36.37 -32.24
N PRO A 638 -2.94 36.37 -31.94
CA PRO A 638 -3.95 35.93 -32.87
C PRO A 638 -4.10 36.92 -34.04
N LYS A 639 -4.41 36.36 -35.21
CA LYS A 639 -4.70 37.19 -36.41
C LYS A 639 -6.03 37.95 -36.29
N VAL A 640 -7.01 37.30 -35.62
CA VAL A 640 -8.35 37.84 -35.33
C VAL A 640 -8.76 37.36 -33.97
N VAL A 641 -9.53 38.15 -33.22
CA VAL A 641 -10.22 37.74 -31.99
C VAL A 641 -11.71 37.66 -32.27
N LEU A 642 -12.29 36.48 -32.12
CA LEU A 642 -13.71 36.24 -32.13
C LEU A 642 -14.24 36.31 -30.71
N THR A 643 -15.29 37.07 -30.45
CA THR A 643 -15.92 37.15 -29.15
C THR A 643 -17.42 37.32 -29.27
N GLN A 644 -18.14 37.28 -28.15
CA GLN A 644 -19.58 37.60 -28.08
C GLN A 644 -19.76 39.11 -27.79
N GLN A 645 -20.84 39.71 -28.27
CA GLN A 645 -21.14 41.14 -28.07
C GLN A 645 -21.04 41.53 -26.57
N ALA A 646 -21.58 40.67 -25.68
CA ALA A 646 -21.57 40.90 -24.25
C ALA A 646 -20.17 40.88 -23.60
N LEU A 647 -19.16 40.36 -24.30
CA LEU A 647 -17.81 40.17 -23.79
C LEU A 647 -16.80 41.17 -24.40
N LEU A 648 -17.21 42.02 -25.36
CA LEU A 648 -16.34 42.96 -26.03
C LEU A 648 -15.54 43.87 -25.07
N ALA A 649 -16.17 44.31 -24.00
CA ALA A 649 -15.53 45.18 -23.01
C ALA A 649 -14.40 44.48 -22.20
N ARG A 650 -14.32 43.13 -22.26
CA ARG A 650 -13.29 42.34 -21.58
C ARG A 650 -12.07 42.03 -22.47
N VAL A 651 -12.18 42.28 -23.79
CA VAL A 651 -11.06 42.11 -24.69
C VAL A 651 -10.10 43.29 -24.48
N PRO A 652 -8.82 43.04 -24.13
CA PRO A 652 -7.85 44.11 -23.98
C PRO A 652 -7.59 44.81 -25.34
N GLU A 653 -6.98 45.97 -25.30
CA GLU A 653 -6.56 46.67 -26.53
C GLU A 653 -5.49 45.87 -27.28
N LEU A 654 -5.78 45.49 -28.53
CA LEU A 654 -4.94 44.65 -29.40
C LEU A 654 -4.83 45.24 -30.81
N ALA A 655 -3.73 44.92 -31.51
CA ALA A 655 -3.58 45.25 -32.91
C ALA A 655 -4.48 44.39 -33.84
N ALA A 656 -4.92 43.22 -33.36
CA ALA A 656 -5.77 42.27 -34.09
C ALA A 656 -7.24 42.76 -34.11
N PRO A 657 -7.95 42.60 -35.25
CA PRO A 657 -9.37 42.91 -35.33
C PRO A 657 -10.17 42.04 -34.32
N VAL A 658 -11.15 42.67 -33.64
CA VAL A 658 -12.08 41.98 -32.72
C VAL A 658 -13.46 41.96 -33.35
N ILE A 659 -14.07 40.75 -33.42
CA ILE A 659 -15.36 40.52 -34.08
C ILE A 659 -16.34 39.89 -33.13
N ALA A 660 -17.52 40.50 -33.00
CA ALA A 660 -18.63 39.89 -32.29
C ALA A 660 -19.36 38.90 -33.24
N PHE A 661 -19.07 37.59 -33.04
CA PHE A 661 -19.58 36.58 -33.97
C PHE A 661 -21.07 36.24 -33.76
N ASP A 662 -21.67 36.58 -32.62
CA ASP A 662 -23.09 36.49 -32.30
C ASP A 662 -23.93 37.63 -32.91
N GLN A 663 -23.27 38.62 -33.60
CA GLN A 663 -23.90 39.70 -34.32
C GLN A 663 -23.34 39.73 -35.78
N PRO A 664 -23.72 38.78 -36.65
CA PRO A 664 -23.14 38.68 -37.99
C PRO A 664 -23.44 39.91 -38.86
N THR A 665 -22.37 40.53 -39.35
CA THR A 665 -22.44 41.67 -40.26
C THR A 665 -21.89 41.36 -41.67
N TRP A 666 -21.51 40.07 -41.87
CA TRP A 666 -20.96 39.56 -43.13
C TRP A 666 -22.05 38.84 -43.96
N PRO A 667 -21.86 38.81 -45.30
CA PRO A 667 -22.86 38.16 -46.16
C PRO A 667 -22.88 36.64 -45.96
N GLU A 668 -24.06 36.06 -46.14
CA GLU A 668 -24.21 34.60 -46.20
C GLU A 668 -23.42 34.00 -47.37
N ARG A 669 -22.77 32.85 -47.09
CA ARG A 669 -22.09 32.02 -48.09
C ARG A 669 -22.51 30.59 -47.96
N LEU A 670 -22.88 29.96 -49.06
CA LEU A 670 -23.38 28.58 -49.11
C LEU A 670 -22.24 27.56 -49.36
N ASP A 671 -21.17 28.00 -50.00
CA ASP A 671 -20.05 27.19 -50.45
C ASP A 671 -19.01 27.00 -49.33
N ASN A 672 -18.53 25.78 -49.20
CA ASN A 672 -17.39 25.48 -48.29
C ASN A 672 -16.14 26.16 -48.79
N PRO A 673 -15.41 26.88 -47.94
CA PRO A 673 -14.15 27.54 -48.34
C PRO A 673 -13.12 26.54 -48.85
N GLN A 674 -12.50 26.85 -49.98
CA GLN A 674 -11.37 26.07 -50.51
C GLN A 674 -10.05 26.77 -50.12
N VAL A 675 -9.38 26.28 -49.06
CA VAL A 675 -8.12 26.84 -48.56
C VAL A 675 -6.96 26.08 -49.20
N ALA A 676 -6.20 26.77 -50.05
CA ALA A 676 -5.04 26.19 -50.74
C ALA A 676 -3.93 25.81 -49.72
N GLY A 677 -3.43 24.57 -49.85
CA GLY A 677 -2.37 24.05 -49.01
C GLY A 677 -2.79 23.55 -47.62
N LEU A 678 -4.08 23.57 -47.29
CA LEU A 678 -4.58 23.02 -46.05
C LEU A 678 -4.57 21.48 -46.07
N THR A 679 -3.93 20.88 -45.09
CA THR A 679 -3.77 19.44 -44.92
C THR A 679 -4.05 19.02 -43.47
N SER A 680 -4.08 17.74 -43.18
CA SER A 680 -4.21 17.23 -41.81
C SER A 680 -3.00 17.51 -40.91
N ALA A 681 -1.87 17.90 -41.44
CA ALA A 681 -0.67 18.33 -40.73
C ALA A 681 -0.72 19.79 -40.23
N ASN A 682 -1.77 20.54 -40.59
CA ASN A 682 -1.94 21.90 -40.12
C ASN A 682 -2.64 21.99 -38.77
N LEU A 683 -2.53 23.16 -38.15
CA LEU A 683 -3.00 23.46 -36.81
C LEU A 683 -4.54 23.36 -36.70
N ALA A 684 -5.01 22.61 -35.71
CA ALA A 684 -6.41 22.58 -35.34
C ALA A 684 -6.71 23.52 -34.18
N TYR A 685 -5.92 23.44 -33.08
CA TYR A 685 -6.08 24.34 -31.93
C TYR A 685 -4.76 24.59 -31.18
N VAL A 686 -4.77 25.63 -30.36
CA VAL A 686 -3.75 25.92 -29.36
C VAL A 686 -4.40 26.10 -28.01
N ILE A 687 -4.15 25.16 -27.08
CA ILE A 687 -4.68 25.20 -25.71
C ILE A 687 -3.56 25.47 -24.74
N TYR A 688 -3.79 26.36 -23.78
CA TYR A 688 -2.80 26.78 -22.80
C TYR A 688 -2.86 25.94 -21.53
N THR A 689 -1.73 25.37 -21.15
CA THR A 689 -1.54 24.60 -19.91
C THR A 689 -0.69 25.36 -18.90
N SER A 690 -0.80 24.99 -17.62
CA SER A 690 0.08 25.52 -16.56
C SER A 690 1.51 25.02 -16.80
N GLY A 691 2.41 25.92 -17.18
CA GLY A 691 3.83 25.58 -17.37
C GLY A 691 4.58 25.37 -16.06
N SER A 692 5.56 24.47 -16.05
CA SER A 692 6.48 24.23 -14.92
C SER A 692 7.26 25.47 -14.47
N THR A 693 7.31 26.50 -15.33
CA THR A 693 7.99 27.78 -15.06
C THR A 693 7.05 28.86 -14.52
N GLY A 694 5.80 28.52 -14.21
CA GLY A 694 4.78 29.45 -13.68
C GLY A 694 4.01 30.24 -14.76
N GLN A 695 4.50 30.35 -15.99
CA GLN A 695 3.77 30.99 -17.10
C GLN A 695 3.05 29.94 -17.94
N PRO A 696 1.77 30.15 -18.36
CA PRO A 696 1.06 29.25 -19.24
C PRO A 696 1.78 29.07 -20.59
N LYS A 697 1.75 27.85 -21.12
CA LYS A 697 2.34 27.49 -22.41
C LYS A 697 1.26 26.99 -23.36
N GLY A 698 1.27 27.49 -24.61
CA GLY A 698 0.34 27.08 -25.65
C GLY A 698 0.77 25.77 -26.29
N VAL A 699 -0.05 24.74 -26.18
CA VAL A 699 0.14 23.45 -26.83
C VAL A 699 -0.55 23.46 -28.17
N MET A 700 0.22 23.23 -29.24
CA MET A 700 -0.26 23.23 -30.62
C MET A 700 -0.62 21.81 -31.05
N VAL A 701 -1.88 21.59 -31.46
CA VAL A 701 -2.40 20.29 -31.87
C VAL A 701 -2.85 20.37 -33.34
N GLU A 702 -2.38 19.39 -34.13
CA GLU A 702 -2.68 19.28 -35.55
C GLU A 702 -3.97 18.49 -35.83
N HIS A 703 -4.59 18.69 -36.98
CA HIS A 703 -5.77 17.89 -37.38
C HIS A 703 -5.50 16.39 -37.36
N ARG A 704 -4.32 15.93 -37.78
CA ARG A 704 -3.99 14.50 -37.89
C ARG A 704 -3.98 13.82 -36.49
N THR A 705 -3.42 14.47 -35.47
CA THR A 705 -3.34 13.92 -34.13
C THR A 705 -4.74 13.89 -33.48
N LEU A 706 -5.54 14.93 -33.72
CA LEU A 706 -6.91 14.98 -33.26
C LEU A 706 -7.80 13.97 -34.01
N ASN A 707 -7.59 13.74 -35.30
CA ASN A 707 -8.27 12.68 -36.07
C ASN A 707 -7.98 11.29 -35.49
N ASN A 708 -6.73 11.02 -35.10
CA ASN A 708 -6.37 9.75 -34.45
C ASN A 708 -7.15 9.55 -33.15
N LEU A 709 -7.25 10.59 -32.31
CA LEU A 709 -8.06 10.56 -31.10
C LEU A 709 -9.54 10.31 -31.41
N ILE A 710 -10.09 10.98 -32.42
CA ILE A 710 -11.51 10.86 -32.81
C ILE A 710 -11.82 9.44 -33.30
N ASP A 711 -10.98 8.90 -34.18
CA ASP A 711 -11.19 7.56 -34.77
C ASP A 711 -11.11 6.49 -33.68
N TRP A 712 -10.09 6.60 -32.79
CA TRP A 712 -9.99 5.73 -31.62
C TRP A 712 -11.22 5.85 -30.70
N HIS A 713 -11.66 7.08 -30.38
CA HIS A 713 -12.82 7.31 -29.51
C HIS A 713 -14.09 6.70 -30.09
N CYS A 714 -14.36 6.95 -31.38
CA CYS A 714 -15.54 6.42 -32.06
C CYS A 714 -15.54 4.89 -32.06
N GLN A 715 -14.40 4.27 -32.30
CA GLN A 715 -14.25 2.81 -32.29
C GLN A 715 -14.32 2.22 -30.88
N ALA A 716 -13.60 2.80 -29.91
CA ALA A 716 -13.50 2.25 -28.57
C ALA A 716 -14.81 2.34 -27.79
N PHE A 717 -15.62 3.37 -28.03
CA PHE A 717 -16.84 3.65 -27.26
C PHE A 717 -18.12 3.54 -28.10
N ASP A 718 -18.03 3.08 -29.33
CA ASP A 718 -19.15 2.91 -30.26
C ASP A 718 -19.98 4.21 -30.41
N LEU A 719 -19.25 5.33 -30.63
CA LEU A 719 -19.87 6.63 -30.95
C LEU A 719 -20.08 6.74 -32.45
N GLN A 720 -21.33 6.88 -32.88
CA GLN A 720 -21.73 6.86 -34.29
C GLN A 720 -22.81 7.92 -34.59
N ALA A 721 -23.16 8.06 -35.87
CA ALA A 721 -24.23 8.96 -36.28
C ALA A 721 -25.52 8.65 -35.53
N GLY A 722 -26.18 9.69 -35.01
CA GLY A 722 -27.40 9.57 -34.21
C GLY A 722 -27.16 9.19 -32.74
N SER A 723 -25.90 8.99 -32.28
CA SER A 723 -25.59 8.91 -30.86
C SER A 723 -25.73 10.27 -30.17
N HIS A 724 -25.94 10.26 -28.86
CA HIS A 724 -26.04 11.47 -28.04
C HIS A 724 -24.88 11.52 -27.03
N THR A 725 -24.23 12.65 -26.93
CA THR A 725 -23.17 12.93 -25.97
C THR A 725 -23.33 14.34 -25.38
N ALA A 726 -22.55 14.70 -24.36
CA ALA A 726 -22.61 16.01 -23.71
C ALA A 726 -21.23 16.68 -23.67
N SER A 727 -21.20 18.02 -23.60
CA SER A 727 -19.99 18.78 -23.31
C SER A 727 -20.17 19.58 -22.03
N VAL A 728 -19.43 19.20 -20.99
CA VAL A 728 -19.45 19.82 -19.66
C VAL A 728 -18.08 20.37 -19.23
N ALA A 729 -16.99 19.97 -19.89
CA ALA A 729 -15.65 20.44 -19.62
C ALA A 729 -15.51 21.96 -19.89
N GLY A 730 -14.68 22.65 -19.12
CA GLY A 730 -14.46 24.10 -19.27
C GLY A 730 -13.88 24.46 -20.63
N PHE A 731 -14.23 25.63 -21.17
CA PHE A 731 -13.90 26.09 -22.52
C PHE A 731 -12.39 26.18 -22.81
N GLY A 732 -11.57 26.40 -21.81
CA GLY A 732 -10.12 26.50 -21.95
C GLY A 732 -9.37 25.16 -21.82
N PHE A 733 -10.06 24.04 -21.64
CA PHE A 733 -9.45 22.72 -21.46
C PHE A 733 -9.57 21.85 -22.73
N ASP A 734 -8.57 21.00 -22.94
CA ASP A 734 -8.52 20.06 -24.08
C ASP A 734 -9.62 18.96 -24.00
N ALA A 735 -10.08 18.64 -22.80
CA ALA A 735 -11.24 17.77 -22.60
C ALA A 735 -12.50 18.28 -23.33
N MET A 736 -12.70 19.61 -23.44
CA MET A 736 -13.79 20.16 -24.21
C MET A 736 -13.63 19.86 -25.71
N ALA A 737 -12.42 19.92 -26.26
CA ALA A 737 -12.17 19.54 -27.66
C ALA A 737 -12.47 18.03 -27.86
N TRP A 738 -12.15 17.20 -26.86
CA TRP A 738 -12.49 15.76 -26.88
C TRP A 738 -13.99 15.48 -26.78
N GLU A 739 -14.76 16.31 -26.09
CA GLU A 739 -16.23 16.20 -26.08
C GLU A 739 -16.86 16.64 -27.41
N VAL A 740 -16.35 17.72 -28.01
CA VAL A 740 -16.96 18.37 -29.20
C VAL A 740 -16.60 17.65 -30.50
N TRP A 741 -15.30 17.45 -30.78
CA TRP A 741 -14.89 17.02 -32.11
C TRP A 741 -15.24 15.57 -32.42
N PRO A 742 -15.14 14.59 -31.52
CA PRO A 742 -15.62 13.24 -31.77
C PRO A 742 -17.11 13.22 -32.07
N ALA A 743 -17.92 13.99 -31.32
CA ALA A 743 -19.35 14.08 -31.53
C ALA A 743 -19.69 14.59 -32.94
N LEU A 744 -19.15 15.74 -33.32
CA LEU A 744 -19.42 16.37 -34.61
C LEU A 744 -18.84 15.57 -35.78
N CYS A 745 -17.66 14.97 -35.64
CA CYS A 745 -17.06 14.15 -36.69
C CYS A 745 -17.74 12.77 -36.86
N ALA A 746 -18.39 12.25 -35.80
CA ALA A 746 -19.17 11.00 -35.88
C ALA A 746 -20.61 11.19 -36.41
N GLY A 747 -21.10 12.41 -36.52
CA GLY A 747 -22.50 12.68 -36.85
C GLY A 747 -23.44 12.51 -35.67
N ALA A 748 -22.93 12.62 -34.44
CA ALA A 748 -23.69 12.53 -33.20
C ALA A 748 -24.35 13.88 -32.83
N THR A 749 -25.26 13.86 -31.88
CA THR A 749 -25.86 15.06 -31.27
C THR A 749 -25.14 15.43 -29.99
N LEU A 750 -24.62 16.65 -29.95
CA LEU A 750 -23.91 17.19 -28.79
C LEU A 750 -24.89 18.01 -27.92
N HIS A 751 -25.09 17.59 -26.66
CA HIS A 751 -25.88 18.32 -25.69
C HIS A 751 -24.99 19.28 -24.89
N LEU A 752 -25.39 20.53 -24.80
CA LEU A 752 -24.72 21.58 -24.01
C LEU A 752 -25.61 22.01 -22.87
N PRO A 753 -25.11 22.20 -21.64
CA PRO A 753 -25.89 22.73 -20.54
C PRO A 753 -26.34 24.16 -20.82
N PRO A 754 -27.50 24.58 -20.31
CA PRO A 754 -27.93 25.99 -20.33
C PRO A 754 -26.90 26.92 -19.70
N ALA A 755 -26.89 28.18 -20.10
CA ALA A 755 -25.87 29.15 -19.69
C ALA A 755 -25.85 29.45 -18.17
N ASP A 756 -26.97 29.20 -17.50
CA ASP A 756 -27.17 29.33 -16.05
C ASP A 756 -26.77 28.08 -15.26
N VAL A 757 -26.44 26.99 -15.93
CA VAL A 757 -26.00 25.72 -15.34
C VAL A 757 -24.49 25.57 -15.59
N GLY A 758 -23.69 25.97 -14.59
CA GLY A 758 -22.22 25.88 -14.64
C GLY A 758 -21.64 24.89 -13.64
N ASN A 759 -20.32 24.71 -13.70
CA ASN A 759 -19.57 23.82 -12.80
C ASN A 759 -19.66 24.25 -11.31
N GLU A 760 -20.10 25.45 -11.02
CA GLU A 760 -20.31 25.94 -9.64
C GLU A 760 -21.63 25.42 -9.02
N GLN A 761 -22.53 24.86 -9.86
CA GLN A 761 -23.84 24.33 -9.48
C GLN A 761 -23.93 22.86 -9.81
N LEU A 762 -23.11 22.04 -9.17
CA LEU A 762 -22.96 20.61 -9.49
C LEU A 762 -24.27 19.83 -9.48
N ASP A 763 -25.18 20.12 -8.54
CA ASP A 763 -26.49 19.46 -8.49
C ASP A 763 -27.33 19.76 -9.72
N ALA A 764 -27.44 21.03 -10.11
CA ALA A 764 -28.19 21.42 -11.30
C ALA A 764 -27.54 20.86 -12.59
N LEU A 765 -26.22 20.80 -12.65
CA LEU A 765 -25.50 20.21 -13.77
C LEU A 765 -25.79 18.70 -13.89
N LEU A 766 -25.72 17.97 -12.78
CA LEU A 766 -26.00 16.53 -12.79
C LEU A 766 -27.47 16.21 -13.08
N ASP A 767 -28.41 17.00 -12.54
CA ASP A 767 -29.84 16.86 -12.83
C ASP A 767 -30.12 17.11 -14.32
N TRP A 768 -29.51 18.15 -14.91
CA TRP A 768 -29.59 18.38 -16.37
C TRP A 768 -28.96 17.20 -17.14
N TRP A 769 -27.78 16.73 -16.74
CA TRP A 769 -27.03 15.68 -17.41
C TRP A 769 -27.78 14.34 -17.43
N ILE A 770 -28.44 13.96 -16.31
CA ILE A 770 -29.30 12.76 -16.23
C ILE A 770 -30.51 12.85 -17.16
N ALA A 771 -31.04 14.03 -17.35
CA ALA A 771 -32.20 14.25 -18.16
C ALA A 771 -31.93 14.11 -19.67
N GLN A 772 -30.66 14.12 -20.10
CA GLN A 772 -30.30 13.97 -21.51
C GLN A 772 -30.25 12.49 -21.92
N PRO A 773 -30.56 12.13 -23.18
CA PRO A 773 -30.55 10.72 -23.65
C PRO A 773 -29.12 10.22 -24.00
N LEU A 774 -28.13 10.44 -23.14
CA LEU A 774 -26.72 10.19 -23.41
C LEU A 774 -26.41 8.69 -23.54
N GLN A 775 -25.50 8.32 -24.44
CA GLN A 775 -24.96 6.98 -24.60
C GLN A 775 -23.50 6.91 -24.18
N VAL A 776 -22.71 7.92 -24.55
CA VAL A 776 -21.32 8.11 -24.16
C VAL A 776 -21.15 9.54 -23.67
N ALA A 777 -20.56 9.73 -22.50
CA ALA A 777 -20.33 11.09 -21.98
C ALA A 777 -19.07 11.14 -21.11
N PHE A 778 -18.46 12.32 -21.06
CA PHE A 778 -17.32 12.61 -20.18
C PHE A 778 -17.79 13.41 -18.96
N LEU A 779 -17.19 13.14 -17.81
CA LEU A 779 -17.24 14.00 -16.63
C LEU A 779 -15.81 14.18 -16.10
N PRO A 780 -15.41 15.41 -15.73
CA PRO A 780 -14.17 15.61 -14.97
C PRO A 780 -14.18 14.74 -13.70
N THR A 781 -13.05 14.16 -13.32
CA THR A 781 -12.94 13.22 -12.18
C THR A 781 -13.63 13.74 -10.90
N PRO A 782 -13.45 15.01 -10.45
CA PRO A 782 -14.15 15.50 -9.26
C PRO A 782 -15.67 15.52 -9.38
N VAL A 783 -16.19 15.80 -10.59
CA VAL A 783 -17.64 15.79 -10.86
C VAL A 783 -18.17 14.37 -10.84
N ALA A 784 -17.42 13.42 -11.41
CA ALA A 784 -17.76 12.00 -11.38
C ALA A 784 -17.75 11.44 -9.96
N GLU A 785 -16.75 11.76 -9.13
CA GLU A 785 -16.70 11.36 -7.73
C GLU A 785 -17.91 11.88 -6.93
N TYR A 786 -18.29 13.12 -7.19
CA TYR A 786 -19.51 13.69 -6.60
C TYR A 786 -20.78 12.95 -7.07
N ALA A 787 -20.86 12.60 -8.37
CA ALA A 787 -21.96 11.79 -8.91
C ALA A 787 -22.01 10.40 -8.26
N PHE A 788 -20.86 9.74 -8.06
CA PHE A 788 -20.76 8.44 -7.37
C PHE A 788 -21.18 8.53 -5.91
N SER A 789 -20.80 9.60 -5.19
CA SER A 789 -21.20 9.80 -3.79
C SER A 789 -22.71 9.95 -3.61
N ARG A 790 -23.44 10.35 -4.67
CA ARG A 790 -24.90 10.47 -4.71
C ARG A 790 -25.60 9.20 -5.24
N ASP A 791 -24.88 8.11 -5.48
CA ASP A 791 -25.38 6.88 -6.12
C ASP A 791 -26.12 7.18 -7.43
N LEU A 792 -25.56 8.08 -8.26
CA LEU A 792 -26.20 8.57 -9.46
C LEU A 792 -26.33 7.46 -10.50
N ARG A 793 -27.54 7.26 -11.02
CA ARG A 793 -27.88 6.33 -12.09
C ARG A 793 -28.29 7.10 -13.33
N HIS A 794 -27.98 6.58 -14.52
CA HIS A 794 -28.37 7.20 -15.77
C HIS A 794 -29.15 6.21 -16.64
N PRO A 795 -30.36 6.59 -17.21
CA PRO A 795 -31.24 5.66 -17.85
C PRO A 795 -30.73 5.10 -19.20
N THR A 796 -29.88 5.84 -19.93
CA THR A 796 -29.46 5.49 -21.30
C THR A 796 -27.96 5.43 -21.47
N LEU A 797 -27.15 5.87 -20.48
CA LEU A 797 -25.70 5.90 -20.56
C LEU A 797 -25.12 4.48 -20.61
N ARG A 798 -24.28 4.20 -21.59
CA ARG A 798 -23.53 2.95 -21.73
C ARG A 798 -22.11 3.10 -21.18
N THR A 799 -21.50 4.26 -21.41
CA THR A 799 -20.11 4.51 -21.07
C THR A 799 -19.93 5.91 -20.50
N LEU A 800 -19.41 5.98 -19.29
CA LEU A 800 -18.92 7.20 -18.66
C LEU A 800 -17.38 7.25 -18.79
N LEU A 801 -16.88 8.32 -19.40
CA LEU A 801 -15.47 8.64 -19.50
C LEU A 801 -15.13 9.61 -18.37
N ILE A 802 -14.08 9.33 -17.64
CA ILE A 802 -13.57 10.22 -16.59
C ILE A 802 -12.10 10.52 -16.81
N GLY A 803 -11.60 11.65 -16.30
CA GLY A 803 -10.20 12.05 -16.44
C GLY A 803 -9.94 13.45 -15.91
N GLY A 804 -8.68 13.86 -15.98
CA GLY A 804 -8.22 15.21 -15.60
C GLY A 804 -7.76 15.34 -14.14
N ASP A 805 -8.01 14.35 -13.29
CA ASP A 805 -7.50 14.27 -11.92
C ASP A 805 -7.41 12.80 -11.46
N ARG A 806 -6.73 12.56 -10.35
CA ARG A 806 -6.68 11.25 -9.70
C ARG A 806 -8.07 10.86 -9.17
N LEU A 807 -8.54 9.68 -9.54
CA LEU A 807 -9.75 9.10 -8.98
C LEU A 807 -9.47 8.56 -7.56
N ARG A 808 -10.23 9.03 -6.56
CA ARG A 808 -10.11 8.64 -5.15
C ARG A 808 -11.26 7.75 -4.69
N GLN A 809 -12.45 7.94 -5.26
CA GLN A 809 -13.66 7.22 -4.88
C GLN A 809 -14.39 6.68 -6.13
N PHE A 810 -14.67 5.40 -6.12
CA PHE A 810 -15.41 4.74 -7.21
C PHE A 810 -16.49 3.81 -6.66
N HIS A 811 -17.70 3.91 -7.19
CA HIS A 811 -18.80 3.01 -6.85
C HIS A 811 -18.82 1.84 -7.83
N ARG A 812 -18.74 0.61 -7.34
CA ARG A 812 -18.48 -0.59 -8.15
C ARG A 812 -19.58 -0.99 -9.14
N ASP A 813 -20.80 -0.46 -9.03
CA ASP A 813 -21.88 -0.78 -9.98
C ASP A 813 -22.80 0.41 -10.26
N PRO A 814 -22.34 1.40 -11.05
CA PRO A 814 -23.18 2.54 -11.41
C PRO A 814 -24.25 2.20 -12.46
N GLY A 815 -24.26 0.98 -13.02
CA GLY A 815 -25.17 0.55 -14.09
C GLY A 815 -24.66 0.85 -15.50
N PHE A 816 -23.46 1.39 -15.66
CA PHE A 816 -22.78 1.68 -16.92
C PHE A 816 -21.26 1.44 -16.80
N ALA A 817 -20.57 1.28 -17.91
CA ALA A 817 -19.10 1.13 -17.90
C ALA A 817 -18.44 2.47 -17.53
N VAL A 818 -17.47 2.47 -16.62
CA VAL A 818 -16.65 3.63 -16.29
C VAL A 818 -15.25 3.40 -16.83
N ILE A 819 -14.77 4.37 -17.62
CA ILE A 819 -13.46 4.34 -18.26
C ILE A 819 -12.63 5.48 -17.68
N ASN A 820 -11.52 5.14 -17.05
CA ASN A 820 -10.57 6.14 -16.56
C ASN A 820 -9.55 6.46 -17.65
N ASN A 821 -9.40 7.76 -17.95
CA ASN A 821 -8.53 8.26 -19.00
C ASN A 821 -7.50 9.21 -18.41
N TYR A 822 -6.28 9.11 -18.90
CA TYR A 822 -5.19 10.03 -18.56
C TYR A 822 -4.45 10.42 -19.81
N GLY A 823 -4.06 11.69 -19.87
CA GLY A 823 -3.15 12.20 -20.87
C GLY A 823 -2.85 13.69 -20.66
N PRO A 824 -1.62 14.13 -20.94
CA PRO A 824 -1.31 15.55 -21.01
C PRO A 824 -1.82 16.14 -22.33
N THR A 825 -2.06 17.43 -22.37
CA THR A 825 -2.54 18.12 -23.59
C THR A 825 -1.59 17.92 -24.77
N GLU A 826 -0.28 17.79 -24.51
CA GLU A 826 0.76 17.50 -25.50
C GLU A 826 0.60 16.13 -26.20
N ALA A 827 -0.10 15.19 -25.55
CA ALA A 827 -0.44 13.87 -26.13
C ALA A 827 -1.81 13.84 -26.83
N THR A 828 -2.41 15.01 -27.10
CA THR A 828 -3.75 15.14 -27.67
C THR A 828 -4.81 14.47 -26.78
N VAL A 829 -4.97 15.01 -25.56
CA VAL A 829 -6.00 14.69 -24.52
C VAL A 829 -5.81 13.33 -23.86
N VAL A 830 -5.76 12.23 -24.60
CA VAL A 830 -5.75 10.87 -24.03
C VAL A 830 -4.52 10.10 -24.46
N ALA A 831 -3.72 9.67 -23.48
CA ALA A 831 -2.56 8.79 -23.67
C ALA A 831 -2.84 7.37 -23.16
N THR A 832 -3.62 7.23 -22.09
CA THR A 832 -4.03 5.93 -21.55
C THR A 832 -5.52 5.91 -21.26
N SER A 833 -6.16 4.76 -21.47
CA SER A 833 -7.57 4.54 -21.25
C SER A 833 -7.81 3.14 -20.74
N GLY A 834 -8.56 2.99 -19.66
CA GLY A 834 -8.83 1.69 -19.06
C GLY A 834 -10.18 1.63 -18.35
N ARG A 835 -10.87 0.49 -18.45
CA ARG A 835 -12.11 0.25 -17.74
C ARG A 835 -11.84 0.01 -16.26
N LEU A 836 -12.62 0.65 -15.42
CA LEU A 836 -12.64 0.34 -13.98
C LEU A 836 -13.51 -0.92 -13.75
N LEU A 837 -12.99 -1.82 -12.89
CA LEU A 837 -13.60 -3.14 -12.63
C LEU A 837 -14.28 -3.14 -11.25
#